data_0ad8ce293e9f5f1e889392e178032b76
#
_entry.id   0ad8ce293e9f5f1e889392e178032b76
#
_cell.length_a   1.000
_cell.length_b   1.000
_cell.length_c   1.000
_cell.angle_alpha   90.00
_cell.angle_beta   90.00
_cell.angle_gamma   90.00
#
_symmetry.space_group_name_H-M   'P 1'
#
loop_
_entity.id
_entity.type
_entity.pdbx_description
1 polymer ?
#
loop_
_entity_poly.entity_id
_entity_poly.type
_entity_poly.pdbx_seq_one_letter_code
_entity_poly.pdbx_strand_id
1 'polypeptide(L)'
;VSDVDAAVGAAAEAAPTFAPTRLETLPDKPDVALPYTPGFDGLRALGLLVILGYHHGIGAARGGIFTVSMFFTLSGYLIATLTLAEWTRADRVSIGRFWERRARRLLPAALLTVAVVVALQSAFEVGSGARFRGDLLGALGYAANWRFAFSGGDYGAIFQIEAPVQHFWSLAVEEQFYVLFPLLFVGLMRLTRDRWRMVGAVFGGAAAASFVAAWLTAAAEGSNSGLAYYATYTRGSEILVGVALAFAVVTRPAQRVLSGPVGIRAVRWGGLAGLVGLAWLWHSIDLGNPVVFRGGTLLNATCTSLVILACRSAAPGRVARGLGIWPLRSLGKISYGVYLFHWPLFLLLDERRTGLGYHALFGVRVGATIGLAVLSYHLLEMPFRQRLKVTRPQLGGVLAGVAALVVVLVVVVPVHPARTQELKEPYGDFDPARDAVVFARGGIPPVARVLLIGDSVSWTMWSGLDSWNHEHTDQQLEVDAVMAMGCTLGEPDTNTRIIDEAKPPTLGCRKLRQRVADMVAFNPYDAVVVEMGHMDLGERLLDGRWRHLGDDTFDDWFRGQVGVMADTVAVEGVPVLWDSAAHVRAHRDDPGSRWQSFDDNDPQRVDRLNEIVADELAGRPGFQIADVGGWLRRRPGGEFDPDLREDGMHYTFDGSDAVAAWLVPQILDTIARSPAGQ
;
A
#
# COMPACT_ATOMS: atom_id res chain seq x y z
N VAL A 1 -16.53 -31.73 -23.03
CA VAL A 1 -15.85 -31.80 -21.70
C VAL A 1 -14.84 -32.94 -21.71
N SER A 2 -15.16 -34.10 -22.34
CA SER A 2 -14.26 -35.26 -22.42
C SER A 2 -13.04 -35.03 -23.33
N ASP A 3 -13.19 -34.29 -24.41
CA ASP A 3 -12.11 -34.04 -25.39
C ASP A 3 -11.10 -32.96 -24.94
N VAL A 4 -11.49 -32.11 -23.99
CA VAL A 4 -10.61 -31.10 -23.39
C VAL A 4 -9.66 -31.74 -22.36
N ASP A 5 -10.14 -32.73 -21.63
CA ASP A 5 -9.29 -33.46 -20.66
C ASP A 5 -8.26 -34.37 -21.36
N ALA A 6 -8.58 -34.91 -22.51
CA ALA A 6 -7.65 -35.70 -23.32
C ALA A 6 -6.53 -34.84 -23.94
N ALA A 7 -6.86 -33.63 -24.41
CA ALA A 7 -5.87 -32.69 -24.95
C ALA A 7 -4.95 -32.10 -23.88
N VAL A 8 -5.45 -31.92 -22.64
CA VAL A 8 -4.64 -31.48 -21.51
C VAL A 8 -3.76 -32.60 -20.96
N GLY A 9 -4.23 -33.85 -20.99
CA GLY A 9 -3.43 -35.05 -20.64
C GLY A 9 -2.27 -35.24 -21.60
N ALA A 10 -2.51 -35.15 -22.91
CA ALA A 10 -1.47 -35.37 -23.93
C ALA A 10 -0.39 -34.25 -23.95
N ALA A 11 -0.74 -33.03 -23.58
CA ALA A 11 0.25 -31.95 -23.43
C ALA A 11 1.09 -32.06 -22.14
N ALA A 12 0.60 -32.77 -21.14
CA ALA A 12 1.34 -33.03 -19.92
C ALA A 12 2.34 -34.20 -20.06
N GLU A 13 2.08 -35.12 -20.99
CA GLU A 13 2.99 -36.27 -21.27
C GLU A 13 4.14 -35.89 -22.23
N ALA A 14 4.09 -34.81 -22.94
CA ALA A 14 5.16 -34.33 -23.81
C ALA A 14 6.20 -33.43 -23.12
N ALA A 15 6.23 -33.34 -21.81
CA ALA A 15 7.42 -32.85 -21.09
C ALA A 15 8.49 -33.97 -21.26
N PRO A 16 9.72 -33.63 -21.71
CA PRO A 16 10.76 -34.65 -21.88
C PRO A 16 10.96 -35.37 -20.54
N THR A 17 10.56 -36.64 -20.49
CA THR A 17 10.94 -37.56 -19.47
C THR A 17 12.44 -37.78 -19.63
N PHE A 18 13.23 -36.96 -18.93
CA PHE A 18 14.63 -37.24 -18.75
C PHE A 18 14.73 -38.51 -17.89
N ALA A 19 14.96 -39.64 -18.55
CA ALA A 19 15.44 -40.82 -17.86
C ALA A 19 16.66 -40.40 -17.02
N PRO A 20 16.80 -40.85 -15.78
CA PRO A 20 17.97 -40.57 -14.98
C PRO A 20 19.16 -41.26 -15.62
N THR A 21 19.93 -40.55 -16.43
CA THR A 21 21.29 -40.98 -16.75
C THR A 21 22.01 -41.06 -15.41
N ARG A 22 22.55 -42.26 -15.06
CA ARG A 22 23.42 -42.41 -13.91
C ARG A 22 24.58 -41.44 -14.06
N LEU A 23 24.43 -40.25 -13.44
CA LEU A 23 25.53 -39.36 -13.15
C LEU A 23 26.30 -40.03 -12.00
N GLU A 24 27.55 -40.43 -12.27
CA GLU A 24 28.52 -40.68 -11.21
C GLU A 24 28.59 -39.41 -10.37
N THR A 25 27.88 -39.41 -9.25
CA THR A 25 27.75 -38.27 -8.36
C THR A 25 29.10 -38.04 -7.68
N LEU A 26 29.71 -36.91 -7.96
CA LEU A 26 30.73 -36.37 -7.07
C LEU A 26 30.17 -36.37 -5.65
N PRO A 27 30.91 -36.84 -4.63
CA PRO A 27 30.37 -37.17 -3.31
C PRO A 27 29.68 -35.98 -2.57
N ASP A 28 29.83 -34.75 -3.02
CA ASP A 28 29.36 -33.54 -2.33
C ASP A 28 28.27 -32.71 -3.05
N LYS A 29 27.86 -33.11 -4.27
CA LYS A 29 26.79 -32.34 -4.95
C LYS A 29 25.41 -32.78 -4.43
N PRO A 30 24.52 -31.81 -4.10
CA PRO A 30 23.17 -32.13 -3.67
C PRO A 30 22.34 -32.67 -4.85
N ASP A 31 21.52 -33.69 -4.60
CA ASP A 31 20.51 -34.14 -5.57
C ASP A 31 19.28 -33.25 -5.45
N VAL A 32 19.06 -32.38 -6.45
CA VAL A 32 17.99 -31.41 -6.46
C VAL A 32 17.00 -31.76 -7.57
N ALA A 33 15.84 -32.30 -7.18
CA ALA A 33 14.70 -32.49 -8.06
C ALA A 33 13.56 -31.58 -7.69
N LEU A 34 12.92 -30.94 -8.67
CA LEU A 34 11.71 -30.15 -8.49
C LEU A 34 10.59 -30.69 -9.37
N PRO A 35 9.93 -31.81 -8.98
CA PRO A 35 8.75 -32.27 -9.67
C PRO A 35 7.59 -31.27 -9.49
N TYR A 36 6.66 -31.26 -10.44
CA TYR A 36 5.44 -30.50 -10.31
C TYR A 36 4.72 -30.87 -9.01
N THR A 37 4.39 -29.85 -8.21
CA THR A 37 3.80 -30.03 -6.89
C THR A 37 2.45 -29.29 -6.85
N PRO A 38 1.33 -29.99 -7.04
CA PRO A 38 -0.02 -29.37 -7.10
C PRO A 38 -0.36 -28.53 -5.87
N GLY A 39 0.14 -28.90 -4.69
CA GLY A 39 -0.08 -28.16 -3.45
C GLY A 39 0.46 -26.74 -3.46
N PHE A 40 1.46 -26.41 -4.28
CA PHE A 40 1.95 -25.05 -4.41
C PHE A 40 0.97 -24.15 -5.16
N ASP A 41 0.30 -24.68 -6.19
CA ASP A 41 -0.76 -23.94 -6.86
C ASP A 41 -1.95 -23.74 -5.93
N GLY A 42 -2.31 -24.77 -5.12
CA GLY A 42 -3.36 -24.63 -4.11
C GLY A 42 -3.02 -23.60 -3.03
N LEU A 43 -1.77 -23.52 -2.59
CA LEU A 43 -1.35 -22.50 -1.63
C LEU A 43 -1.47 -21.09 -2.22
N ARG A 44 -1.07 -20.91 -3.49
CA ARG A 44 -1.28 -19.65 -4.20
C ARG A 44 -2.75 -19.28 -4.30
N ALA A 45 -3.62 -20.27 -4.60
CA ALA A 45 -5.06 -20.04 -4.67
C ALA A 45 -5.64 -19.57 -3.35
N LEU A 46 -5.23 -20.18 -2.21
CA LEU A 46 -5.69 -19.75 -0.89
C LEU A 46 -5.27 -18.29 -0.59
N GLY A 47 -3.99 -17.95 -0.79
CA GLY A 47 -3.53 -16.58 -0.59
C GLY A 47 -4.26 -15.59 -1.49
N LEU A 48 -4.55 -15.99 -2.74
CA LEU A 48 -5.32 -15.16 -3.66
C LEU A 48 -6.73 -14.90 -3.19
N LEU A 49 -7.45 -15.91 -2.70
CA LEU A 49 -8.81 -15.73 -2.16
C LEU A 49 -8.82 -14.79 -0.95
N VAL A 50 -7.80 -14.88 -0.10
CA VAL A 50 -7.68 -14.00 1.06
C VAL A 50 -7.40 -12.55 0.63
N ILE A 51 -6.52 -12.31 -0.37
CA ILE A 51 -6.25 -10.93 -0.82
C ILE A 51 -7.45 -10.31 -1.53
N LEU A 52 -8.23 -11.08 -2.27
CA LEU A 52 -9.49 -10.60 -2.86
C LEU A 52 -10.49 -10.20 -1.77
N GLY A 53 -10.62 -11.02 -0.71
CA GLY A 53 -11.44 -10.69 0.45
C GLY A 53 -10.95 -9.46 1.20
N TYR A 54 -9.64 -9.33 1.36
CA TYR A 54 -9.00 -8.18 2.01
C TYR A 54 -9.32 -6.87 1.30
N HIS A 55 -9.10 -6.81 -0.02
CA HIS A 55 -9.39 -5.62 -0.82
C HIS A 55 -10.87 -5.34 -1.02
N HIS A 56 -11.74 -6.29 -0.70
CA HIS A 56 -13.18 -6.05 -0.63
C HIS A 56 -13.66 -5.60 0.76
N GLY A 57 -12.79 -5.62 1.78
CA GLY A 57 -13.15 -5.25 3.14
C GLY A 57 -13.73 -6.40 3.98
N ILE A 58 -13.56 -7.68 3.57
CA ILE A 58 -14.04 -8.81 4.39
C ILE A 58 -13.25 -8.91 5.69
N GLY A 59 -13.89 -8.66 6.84
CA GLY A 59 -13.23 -8.63 8.15
C GLY A 59 -12.50 -9.93 8.53
N ALA A 60 -12.92 -11.10 8.00
CA ALA A 60 -12.20 -12.36 8.17
C ALA A 60 -10.86 -12.42 7.43
N ALA A 61 -10.59 -11.50 6.49
CA ALA A 61 -9.38 -11.43 5.66
C ALA A 61 -8.50 -10.20 5.98
N ARG A 62 -8.70 -9.56 7.15
CA ARG A 62 -7.99 -8.31 7.53
C ARG A 62 -6.45 -8.39 7.47
N GLY A 63 -5.89 -9.58 7.62
CA GLY A 63 -4.46 -9.86 7.49
C GLY A 63 -4.00 -10.18 6.05
N GLY A 64 -4.70 -9.69 5.03
CA GLY A 64 -4.38 -9.92 3.61
C GLY A 64 -2.95 -9.55 3.23
N ILE A 65 -2.30 -8.62 3.94
CA ILE A 65 -0.88 -8.28 3.78
C ILE A 65 0.05 -9.51 3.84
N PHE A 66 -0.25 -10.48 4.72
CA PHE A 66 0.57 -11.67 4.89
C PHE A 66 0.49 -12.63 3.69
N THR A 67 -0.51 -12.49 2.83
CA THR A 67 -0.58 -13.29 1.60
C THR A 67 0.56 -12.94 0.65
N VAL A 68 0.94 -11.66 0.54
CA VAL A 68 2.10 -11.22 -0.25
C VAL A 68 3.38 -11.83 0.33
N SER A 69 3.56 -11.80 1.65
CA SER A 69 4.68 -12.45 2.34
C SER A 69 4.77 -13.96 2.06
N MET A 70 3.61 -14.64 2.00
CA MET A 70 3.55 -16.06 1.61
C MET A 70 4.00 -16.25 0.15
N PHE A 71 3.55 -15.39 -0.79
CA PHE A 71 4.00 -15.46 -2.19
C PHE A 71 5.50 -15.23 -2.30
N PHE A 72 6.06 -14.28 -1.57
CA PHE A 72 7.49 -14.00 -1.54
C PHE A 72 8.30 -15.22 -1.07
N THR A 73 7.90 -15.86 0.03
CA THR A 73 8.57 -17.05 0.56
C THR A 73 8.50 -18.23 -0.43
N LEU A 74 7.33 -18.47 -1.02
CA LEU A 74 7.17 -19.52 -2.03
C LEU A 74 7.99 -19.23 -3.28
N SER A 75 8.05 -17.98 -3.72
CA SER A 75 8.83 -17.53 -4.88
C SER A 75 10.32 -17.72 -4.64
N GLY A 76 10.84 -17.28 -3.49
CA GLY A 76 12.22 -17.48 -3.09
C GLY A 76 12.63 -18.96 -3.09
N TYR A 77 11.78 -19.82 -2.50
CA TYR A 77 12.00 -21.27 -2.48
C TYR A 77 12.07 -21.88 -3.89
N LEU A 78 11.10 -21.54 -4.75
CA LEU A 78 11.03 -22.10 -6.10
C LEU A 78 12.20 -21.66 -6.97
N ILE A 79 12.55 -20.37 -6.94
CA ILE A 79 13.64 -19.83 -7.74
C ILE A 79 14.97 -20.40 -7.30
N ALA A 80 15.24 -20.44 -5.99
CA ALA A 80 16.47 -21.00 -5.46
C ALA A 80 16.60 -22.48 -5.80
N THR A 81 15.52 -23.27 -5.65
CA THR A 81 15.52 -24.68 -5.99
C THR A 81 15.79 -24.93 -7.47
N LEU A 82 15.16 -24.14 -8.37
CA LEU A 82 15.38 -24.26 -9.82
C LEU A 82 16.82 -23.90 -10.21
N THR A 83 17.35 -22.82 -9.64
CA THR A 83 18.70 -22.34 -9.93
C THR A 83 19.75 -23.33 -9.40
N LEU A 84 19.53 -23.86 -8.19
CA LEU A 84 20.41 -24.88 -7.60
C LEU A 84 20.35 -26.18 -8.39
N ALA A 85 19.17 -26.59 -8.87
CA ALA A 85 19.04 -27.78 -9.73
C ALA A 85 19.75 -27.61 -11.07
N GLU A 86 19.71 -26.42 -11.69
CA GLU A 86 20.45 -26.14 -12.91
C GLU A 86 21.96 -26.16 -12.66
N TRP A 87 22.43 -25.58 -11.57
CA TRP A 87 23.83 -25.59 -11.17
C TRP A 87 24.36 -27.03 -10.93
N THR A 88 23.63 -27.82 -10.16
CA THR A 88 24.08 -29.21 -9.84
C THR A 88 24.15 -30.09 -11.04
N ARG A 89 23.35 -29.85 -12.10
CA ARG A 89 23.34 -30.62 -13.35
C ARG A 89 24.37 -30.18 -14.36
N ALA A 90 24.65 -28.87 -14.45
CA ALA A 90 25.39 -28.29 -15.56
C ALA A 90 26.63 -27.49 -15.14
N ASP A 91 26.93 -27.35 -13.85
CA ASP A 91 27.98 -26.50 -13.27
C ASP A 91 27.89 -25.04 -13.71
N ARG A 92 26.71 -24.63 -14.16
CA ARG A 92 26.42 -23.27 -14.62
C ARG A 92 24.91 -22.98 -14.58
N VAL A 93 24.58 -21.71 -14.46
CA VAL A 93 23.21 -21.19 -14.66
C VAL A 93 23.19 -20.37 -15.92
N SER A 94 22.27 -20.65 -16.81
CA SER A 94 22.04 -19.84 -17.99
C SER A 94 21.15 -18.63 -17.63
N ILE A 95 21.77 -17.58 -17.13
CA ILE A 95 21.09 -16.34 -16.65
C ILE A 95 20.17 -15.77 -17.74
N GLY A 96 20.63 -15.64 -18.97
CA GLY A 96 19.83 -15.12 -20.09
C GLY A 96 18.57 -15.97 -20.34
N ARG A 97 18.71 -17.31 -20.35
CA ARG A 97 17.56 -18.23 -20.49
C ARG A 97 16.63 -18.18 -19.26
N PHE A 98 17.17 -17.95 -18.08
CA PHE A 98 16.38 -17.77 -16.88
C PHE A 98 15.49 -16.52 -17.01
N TRP A 99 16.07 -15.36 -17.35
CA TRP A 99 15.33 -14.12 -17.54
C TRP A 99 14.33 -14.20 -18.70
N GLU A 100 14.70 -14.80 -19.81
CA GLU A 100 13.81 -15.03 -20.95
C GLU A 100 12.55 -15.81 -20.53
N ARG A 101 12.70 -16.92 -19.80
CA ARG A 101 11.56 -17.70 -19.29
C ARG A 101 10.64 -16.89 -18.38
N ARG A 102 11.21 -16.00 -17.56
CA ARG A 102 10.45 -15.13 -16.67
C ARG A 102 9.72 -14.04 -17.44
N ALA A 103 10.42 -13.33 -18.31
CA ALA A 103 9.84 -12.31 -19.16
C ALA A 103 8.66 -12.82 -19.98
N ARG A 104 8.80 -13.98 -20.61
CA ARG A 104 7.70 -14.62 -21.36
C ARG A 104 6.50 -14.98 -20.49
N ARG A 105 6.72 -15.24 -19.23
CA ARG A 105 5.64 -15.60 -18.30
C ARG A 105 4.92 -14.37 -17.73
N LEU A 106 5.64 -13.29 -17.45
CA LEU A 106 5.16 -12.21 -16.61
C LEU A 106 4.83 -10.93 -17.41
N LEU A 107 5.68 -10.56 -18.38
CA LEU A 107 5.50 -9.32 -19.14
C LEU A 107 4.17 -9.22 -19.92
N PRO A 108 3.66 -10.28 -20.61
CA PRO A 108 2.46 -10.11 -21.42
C PRO A 108 1.24 -9.65 -20.63
N ALA A 109 0.97 -10.26 -19.48
CA ALA A 109 -0.17 -9.90 -18.64
C ALA A 109 0.05 -8.57 -17.92
N ALA A 110 1.29 -8.26 -17.46
CA ALA A 110 1.61 -6.99 -16.84
C ALA A 110 1.42 -5.80 -17.80
N LEU A 111 1.89 -5.93 -19.06
CA LEU A 111 1.71 -4.91 -20.08
C LEU A 111 0.24 -4.75 -20.47
N LEU A 112 -0.51 -5.85 -20.57
CA LEU A 112 -1.95 -5.79 -20.78
C LEU A 112 -2.65 -5.04 -19.65
N THR A 113 -2.30 -5.31 -18.41
CA THR A 113 -2.91 -4.61 -17.26
C THR A 113 -2.65 -3.11 -17.32
N VAL A 114 -1.40 -2.70 -17.56
CA VAL A 114 -1.07 -1.27 -17.71
C VAL A 114 -1.84 -0.65 -18.90
N ALA A 115 -1.91 -1.33 -20.05
CA ALA A 115 -2.65 -0.84 -21.21
C ALA A 115 -4.15 -0.69 -20.92
N VAL A 116 -4.75 -1.65 -20.20
CA VAL A 116 -6.16 -1.57 -19.76
C VAL A 116 -6.37 -0.39 -18.81
N VAL A 117 -5.48 -0.22 -17.82
CA VAL A 117 -5.55 0.93 -16.89
C VAL A 117 -5.46 2.26 -17.63
N VAL A 118 -4.57 2.39 -18.62
CA VAL A 118 -4.48 3.60 -19.46
C VAL A 118 -5.75 3.83 -20.26
N ALA A 119 -6.29 2.77 -20.88
CA ALA A 119 -7.51 2.86 -21.66
C ALA A 119 -8.74 3.24 -20.83
N LEU A 120 -8.75 2.85 -19.55
CA LEU A 120 -9.84 3.14 -18.60
C LEU A 120 -9.53 4.33 -17.70
N GLN A 121 -8.51 5.13 -18.01
CA GLN A 121 -8.08 6.25 -17.16
C GLN A 121 -9.24 7.17 -16.77
N SER A 122 -10.11 7.53 -17.72
CA SER A 122 -11.29 8.38 -17.47
C SER A 122 -12.32 7.72 -16.54
N ALA A 123 -12.33 6.39 -16.46
CA ALA A 123 -13.27 5.66 -15.60
C ALA A 123 -12.77 5.52 -14.16
N PHE A 124 -11.49 5.75 -13.90
CA PHE A 124 -10.94 5.64 -12.54
C PHE A 124 -11.04 6.94 -11.74
N GLU A 125 -11.37 8.08 -12.39
CA GLU A 125 -11.40 9.40 -11.74
C GLU A 125 -10.13 9.74 -10.91
N VAL A 126 -9.12 8.91 -11.01
CA VAL A 126 -7.84 9.06 -10.33
C VAL A 126 -6.99 9.97 -11.19
N GLY A 127 -6.74 11.14 -10.68
CA GLY A 127 -6.11 12.28 -11.28
C GLY A 127 -5.25 12.05 -12.51
N SER A 128 -5.60 12.74 -13.58
CA SER A 128 -4.73 12.98 -14.73
C SER A 128 -3.57 13.81 -14.24
N GLY A 129 -2.36 13.29 -14.13
CA GLY A 129 -1.25 14.12 -13.70
C GLY A 129 0.09 13.40 -13.69
N ALA A 130 1.11 14.13 -13.30
CA ALA A 130 2.47 13.63 -13.16
C ALA A 130 2.57 12.43 -12.21
N ARG A 131 1.70 12.36 -11.18
CA ARG A 131 1.63 11.25 -10.24
C ARG A 131 1.15 9.96 -10.91
N PHE A 132 0.00 9.97 -11.58
CA PHE A 132 -0.54 8.80 -12.28
C PHE A 132 0.44 8.26 -13.33
N ARG A 133 1.00 9.18 -14.15
CA ARG A 133 2.03 8.81 -15.12
C ARG A 133 3.27 8.21 -14.46
N GLY A 134 3.72 8.81 -13.35
CA GLY A 134 4.85 8.31 -12.57
C GLY A 134 4.58 6.89 -12.02
N ASP A 135 3.38 6.61 -11.54
CA ASP A 135 2.98 5.30 -11.03
C ASP A 135 2.98 4.24 -12.12
N LEU A 136 2.47 4.57 -13.30
CA LEU A 136 2.51 3.69 -14.47
C LEU A 136 3.95 3.43 -14.96
N LEU A 137 4.80 4.45 -15.00
CA LEU A 137 6.22 4.30 -15.33
C LEU A 137 6.95 3.47 -14.27
N GLY A 138 6.64 3.69 -12.98
CA GLY A 138 7.15 2.89 -11.87
C GLY A 138 6.73 1.42 -11.99
N ALA A 139 5.48 1.15 -12.38
CA ALA A 139 4.97 -0.20 -12.63
C ALA A 139 5.68 -0.88 -13.81
N LEU A 140 5.82 -0.18 -14.94
CA LEU A 140 6.52 -0.68 -16.14
C LEU A 140 8.01 -0.93 -15.88
N GLY A 141 8.66 -0.05 -15.10
CA GLY A 141 10.08 -0.15 -14.74
C GLY A 141 10.37 -1.10 -13.58
N TYR A 142 9.34 -1.75 -13.01
CA TYR A 142 9.48 -2.57 -11.79
C TYR A 142 10.15 -1.82 -10.63
N ALA A 143 9.84 -0.53 -10.50
CA ALA A 143 10.29 0.38 -9.45
C ALA A 143 9.12 0.97 -8.63
N ALA A 144 7.89 0.46 -8.83
CA ALA A 144 6.69 0.94 -8.16
C ALA A 144 6.82 0.92 -6.62
N ASN A 145 7.49 -0.09 -6.06
CA ASN A 145 7.72 -0.19 -4.62
C ASN A 145 8.55 0.97 -4.07
N TRP A 146 9.61 1.39 -4.76
CA TRP A 146 10.43 2.53 -4.36
C TRP A 146 9.70 3.85 -4.56
N ARG A 147 8.96 3.97 -5.66
CA ARG A 147 8.13 5.14 -5.88
C ARG A 147 7.11 5.33 -4.75
N PHE A 148 6.41 4.27 -4.36
CA PHE A 148 5.47 4.34 -3.23
C PHE A 148 6.16 4.49 -1.88
N ALA A 149 7.35 3.92 -1.68
CA ALA A 149 8.13 4.11 -0.47
C ALA A 149 8.52 5.57 -0.22
N PHE A 150 8.79 6.32 -1.28
CA PHE A 150 9.20 7.73 -1.22
C PHE A 150 8.08 8.73 -1.52
N SER A 151 6.85 8.29 -1.71
CA SER A 151 5.72 9.20 -1.98
C SER A 151 5.20 9.98 -0.77
N GLY A 152 5.88 9.92 0.36
CA GLY A 152 5.66 10.75 1.55
C GLY A 152 4.41 10.42 2.38
N GLY A 153 3.65 9.37 2.03
CA GLY A 153 2.45 8.96 2.75
C GLY A 153 2.64 7.67 3.54
N ASP A 154 2.00 7.57 4.71
CA ASP A 154 1.78 6.29 5.37
C ASP A 154 1.00 5.35 4.44
N TYR A 155 1.21 4.03 4.56
CA TYR A 155 0.49 3.05 3.74
C TYR A 155 -1.04 3.22 3.80
N GLY A 156 -1.58 3.64 4.95
CA GLY A 156 -3.00 3.96 5.12
C GLY A 156 -3.46 5.19 4.32
N ALA A 157 -2.61 6.22 4.19
CA ALA A 157 -2.90 7.40 3.38
C ALA A 157 -2.83 7.13 1.87
N ILE A 158 -2.05 6.11 1.46
CA ILE A 158 -1.94 5.70 0.06
C ILE A 158 -3.20 4.99 -0.42
N PHE A 159 -3.98 4.34 0.48
CA PHE A 159 -5.28 3.77 0.14
C PHE A 159 -6.37 4.81 -0.13
N GLN A 160 -6.20 6.05 0.31
CA GLN A 160 -7.14 7.13 0.02
C GLN A 160 -6.95 7.76 -1.37
N ILE A 161 -5.77 7.56 -2.00
CA ILE A 161 -5.56 7.83 -3.43
C ILE A 161 -5.23 6.50 -4.10
N GLU A 162 -6.23 5.80 -4.49
CA GLU A 162 -6.16 4.45 -5.05
C GLU A 162 -5.48 4.45 -6.42
N ALA A 163 -4.15 4.35 -6.44
CA ALA A 163 -3.42 4.18 -7.70
C ALA A 163 -3.82 2.84 -8.34
N PRO A 164 -4.40 2.82 -9.56
CA PRO A 164 -4.86 1.58 -10.21
C PRO A 164 -3.77 0.53 -10.41
N VAL A 165 -2.51 0.92 -10.29
CA VAL A 165 -1.33 0.03 -10.38
C VAL A 165 -0.60 -0.14 -9.05
N GLN A 166 -1.22 0.24 -7.93
CA GLN A 166 -0.57 0.18 -6.62
C GLN A 166 -0.03 -1.22 -6.30
N HIS A 167 -0.80 -2.26 -6.56
CA HIS A 167 -0.41 -3.65 -6.32
C HIS A 167 0.86 -4.10 -7.08
N PHE A 168 1.34 -3.35 -8.08
CA PHE A 168 2.61 -3.61 -8.75
C PHE A 168 3.84 -3.47 -7.84
N TRP A 169 3.69 -2.88 -6.65
CA TRP A 169 4.80 -2.77 -5.71
C TRP A 169 5.40 -4.14 -5.34
N SER A 170 4.58 -5.13 -5.10
CA SER A 170 5.04 -6.46 -4.73
C SER A 170 5.70 -7.18 -5.90
N LEU A 171 5.18 -6.98 -7.11
CA LEU A 171 5.79 -7.49 -8.34
C LEU A 171 7.15 -6.83 -8.59
N ALA A 172 7.30 -5.53 -8.28
CA ALA A 172 8.58 -4.85 -8.39
C ALA A 172 9.64 -5.49 -7.47
N VAL A 173 9.29 -5.78 -6.21
CA VAL A 173 10.20 -6.49 -5.29
C VAL A 173 10.58 -7.89 -5.82
N GLU A 174 9.60 -8.66 -6.34
CA GLU A 174 9.87 -9.98 -6.92
C GLU A 174 10.77 -9.91 -8.17
N GLU A 175 10.52 -8.97 -9.08
CA GLU A 175 11.29 -8.85 -10.31
C GLU A 175 12.73 -8.37 -10.03
N GLN A 176 12.91 -7.44 -9.08
CA GLN A 176 14.24 -7.05 -8.60
C GLN A 176 15.00 -8.27 -8.05
N PHE A 177 14.33 -9.12 -7.28
CA PHE A 177 14.91 -10.39 -6.83
C PHE A 177 15.23 -11.31 -8.00
N TYR A 178 14.37 -11.47 -9.01
CA TYR A 178 14.63 -12.31 -10.18
C TYR A 178 15.80 -11.82 -11.03
N VAL A 179 16.05 -10.52 -11.04
CA VAL A 179 17.23 -9.94 -11.73
C VAL A 179 18.51 -10.21 -10.92
N LEU A 180 18.47 -9.92 -9.63
CA LEU A 180 19.68 -9.93 -8.78
C LEU A 180 20.08 -11.32 -8.33
N PHE A 181 19.13 -12.17 -7.96
CA PHE A 181 19.41 -13.47 -7.34
C PHE A 181 20.28 -14.39 -8.18
N PRO A 182 20.04 -14.65 -9.50
CA PRO A 182 20.89 -15.54 -10.28
C PRO A 182 22.32 -15.02 -10.43
N LEU A 183 22.50 -13.69 -10.47
CA LEU A 183 23.82 -13.06 -10.53
C LEU A 183 24.57 -13.29 -9.22
N LEU A 184 23.93 -12.98 -8.09
CA LEU A 184 24.50 -13.18 -6.76
C LEU A 184 24.77 -14.67 -6.48
N PHE A 185 23.84 -15.53 -6.85
CA PHE A 185 24.02 -16.98 -6.69
C PHE A 185 25.27 -17.48 -7.43
N VAL A 186 25.39 -17.16 -8.73
CA VAL A 186 26.54 -17.59 -9.55
C VAL A 186 27.83 -16.95 -9.03
N GLY A 187 27.81 -15.67 -8.68
CA GLY A 187 28.97 -14.97 -8.10
C GLY A 187 29.43 -15.64 -6.79
N LEU A 188 28.50 -15.92 -5.87
CA LEU A 188 28.80 -16.55 -4.60
C LEU A 188 29.28 -18.00 -4.77
N MET A 189 28.67 -18.77 -5.68
CA MET A 189 29.13 -20.15 -5.95
C MET A 189 30.57 -20.20 -6.43
N ARG A 190 30.93 -19.28 -7.36
CA ARG A 190 32.32 -19.17 -7.85
C ARG A 190 33.29 -18.68 -6.78
N LEU A 191 32.89 -17.66 -6.01
CA LEU A 191 33.71 -17.10 -4.93
C LEU A 191 33.99 -18.10 -3.82
N THR A 192 32.98 -18.91 -3.46
CA THR A 192 33.10 -19.95 -2.42
C THR A 192 33.64 -21.26 -2.94
N ARG A 193 34.03 -21.35 -4.22
CA ARG A 193 34.51 -22.60 -4.87
C ARG A 193 33.49 -23.72 -4.67
N ASP A 194 32.23 -23.46 -5.06
CA ASP A 194 31.10 -24.40 -5.03
C ASP A 194 30.70 -24.88 -3.62
N ARG A 195 31.09 -24.15 -2.58
CA ARG A 195 30.64 -24.45 -1.20
C ARG A 195 29.19 -23.99 -1.00
N TRP A 196 28.26 -24.64 -1.64
CA TRP A 196 26.85 -24.33 -1.67
C TRP A 196 26.23 -24.13 -0.26
N ARG A 197 26.74 -24.82 0.79
CA ARG A 197 26.30 -24.59 2.19
C ARG A 197 26.68 -23.18 2.70
N MET A 198 27.87 -22.70 2.31
CA MET A 198 28.25 -21.32 2.63
C MET A 198 27.35 -20.32 1.92
N VAL A 199 27.02 -20.57 0.66
CA VAL A 199 26.08 -19.72 -0.11
C VAL A 199 24.72 -19.70 0.57
N GLY A 200 24.19 -20.85 1.01
CA GLY A 200 22.96 -20.94 1.80
C GLY A 200 23.04 -20.18 3.12
N ALA A 201 24.18 -20.25 3.83
CA ALA A 201 24.39 -19.49 5.07
C ALA A 201 24.45 -17.97 4.81
N VAL A 202 25.05 -17.52 3.71
CA VAL A 202 25.06 -16.10 3.30
C VAL A 202 23.63 -15.59 3.05
N PHE A 203 22.82 -16.36 2.30
CA PHE A 203 21.42 -15.98 2.09
C PHE A 203 20.59 -16.01 3.38
N GLY A 204 20.86 -16.98 4.28
CA GLY A 204 20.24 -17.02 5.61
C GLY A 204 20.63 -15.81 6.47
N GLY A 205 21.90 -15.41 6.44
CA GLY A 205 22.37 -14.18 7.10
C GLY A 205 21.75 -12.92 6.51
N ALA A 206 21.62 -12.87 5.18
CA ALA A 206 20.95 -11.78 4.49
C ALA A 206 19.44 -11.70 4.85
N ALA A 207 18.78 -12.86 5.02
CA ALA A 207 17.39 -12.90 5.51
C ALA A 207 17.27 -12.29 6.92
N ALA A 208 18.19 -12.68 7.83
CA ALA A 208 18.21 -12.12 9.18
C ALA A 208 18.52 -10.61 9.18
N ALA A 209 19.48 -10.17 8.37
CA ALA A 209 19.80 -8.74 8.22
C ALA A 209 18.61 -7.93 7.68
N SER A 210 17.92 -8.43 6.66
CA SER A 210 16.72 -7.81 6.11
C SER A 210 15.59 -7.74 7.14
N PHE A 211 15.40 -8.80 7.94
CA PHE A 211 14.41 -8.79 9.03
C PHE A 211 14.74 -7.74 10.09
N VAL A 212 16.01 -7.65 10.51
CA VAL A 212 16.46 -6.61 11.47
C VAL A 212 16.26 -5.21 10.88
N ALA A 213 16.57 -5.02 9.60
CA ALA A 213 16.34 -3.75 8.91
C ALA A 213 14.84 -3.38 8.89
N ALA A 214 13.95 -4.34 8.59
CA ALA A 214 12.51 -4.12 8.64
C ALA A 214 12.03 -3.72 10.04
N TRP A 215 12.53 -4.42 11.06
CA TRP A 215 12.21 -4.13 12.46
C TRP A 215 12.69 -2.73 12.89
N LEU A 216 13.92 -2.36 12.54
CA LEU A 216 14.50 -1.05 12.86
C LEU A 216 13.76 0.08 12.12
N THR A 217 13.45 -0.10 10.81
CA THR A 217 12.69 0.88 10.03
C THR A 217 11.29 1.09 10.63
N ALA A 218 10.59 0.00 10.95
CA ALA A 218 9.27 0.08 11.58
C ALA A 218 9.31 0.68 13.00
N ALA A 219 10.42 0.50 13.72
CA ALA A 219 10.62 1.13 15.04
C ALA A 219 10.91 2.63 14.93
N ALA A 220 11.62 3.05 13.89
CA ALA A 220 12.01 4.45 13.70
C ALA A 220 10.88 5.29 13.05
N GLU A 221 10.17 4.74 12.07
CA GLU A 221 9.23 5.48 11.21
C GLU A 221 7.76 5.07 11.41
N GLY A 222 7.52 4.03 12.20
CA GLY A 222 6.19 3.41 12.34
C GLY A 222 5.97 2.23 11.39
N SER A 223 5.11 1.31 11.82
CA SER A 223 4.80 0.09 11.04
C SER A 223 4.04 0.37 9.74
N ASN A 224 3.40 1.52 9.64
CA ASN A 224 2.64 1.95 8.46
C ASN A 224 3.47 2.80 7.51
N SER A 225 4.73 3.12 7.82
CA SER A 225 5.56 3.94 6.94
C SER A 225 5.75 3.30 5.57
N GLY A 226 5.82 4.12 4.53
CA GLY A 226 6.07 3.67 3.18
C GLY A 226 7.36 2.84 3.05
N LEU A 227 8.42 3.22 3.75
CA LEU A 227 9.69 2.49 3.75
C LEU A 227 9.56 1.12 4.43
N ALA A 228 8.89 1.02 5.57
CA ALA A 228 8.67 -0.27 6.24
C ALA A 228 7.89 -1.23 5.35
N TYR A 229 6.89 -0.71 4.64
CA TYR A 229 5.97 -1.53 3.84
C TYR A 229 6.49 -1.90 2.45
N TYR A 230 7.07 -0.95 1.70
CA TYR A 230 7.38 -1.11 0.28
C TYR A 230 8.86 -1.39 -0.03
N ALA A 231 9.80 -1.00 0.84
CA ALA A 231 11.21 -1.07 0.49
C ALA A 231 11.69 -2.51 0.29
N THR A 232 12.50 -2.74 -0.74
CA THR A 232 13.02 -4.08 -1.05
C THR A 232 13.85 -4.66 0.09
N TYR A 233 14.58 -3.83 0.84
CA TYR A 233 15.42 -4.27 1.94
C TYR A 233 14.61 -4.69 3.18
N THR A 234 13.41 -4.15 3.40
CA THR A 234 12.51 -4.55 4.48
C THR A 234 11.74 -5.82 4.17
N ARG A 235 11.38 -6.01 2.88
CA ARG A 235 10.59 -7.15 2.39
C ARG A 235 11.45 -8.32 1.93
N GLY A 236 12.75 -8.14 1.81
CA GLY A 236 13.69 -9.15 1.34
C GLY A 236 13.77 -10.39 2.24
N SER A 237 13.56 -10.23 3.55
CA SER A 237 13.60 -11.33 4.52
C SER A 237 12.67 -12.48 4.15
N GLU A 238 11.47 -12.19 3.69
CA GLU A 238 10.45 -13.17 3.35
C GLU A 238 10.87 -14.04 2.14
N ILE A 239 11.41 -13.40 1.11
CA ILE A 239 11.95 -14.11 -0.08
C ILE A 239 13.17 -14.93 0.30
N LEU A 240 14.08 -14.35 1.09
CA LEU A 240 15.34 -14.97 1.47
C LEU A 240 15.17 -16.14 2.44
N VAL A 241 14.12 -16.15 3.28
CA VAL A 241 13.73 -17.33 4.07
C VAL A 241 13.37 -18.50 3.14
N GLY A 242 12.62 -18.25 2.07
CA GLY A 242 12.34 -19.25 1.04
C GLY A 242 13.60 -19.77 0.35
N VAL A 243 14.55 -18.87 0.04
CA VAL A 243 15.87 -19.24 -0.49
C VAL A 243 16.63 -20.12 0.51
N ALA A 244 16.74 -19.69 1.76
CA ALA A 244 17.43 -20.44 2.81
C ALA A 244 16.82 -21.84 3.00
N LEU A 245 15.48 -21.94 2.96
CA LEU A 245 14.78 -23.22 3.00
C LEU A 245 15.20 -24.14 1.84
N ALA A 246 15.31 -23.62 0.60
CA ALA A 246 15.74 -24.40 -0.55
C ALA A 246 17.13 -25.00 -0.33
N PHE A 247 18.07 -24.22 0.19
CA PHE A 247 19.41 -24.70 0.53
C PHE A 247 19.40 -25.70 1.70
N ALA A 248 18.58 -25.50 2.70
CA ALA A 248 18.49 -26.38 3.86
C ALA A 248 18.00 -27.78 3.48
N VAL A 249 16.93 -27.87 2.68
CA VAL A 249 16.26 -29.14 2.37
C VAL A 249 17.04 -30.03 1.39
N VAL A 250 18.01 -29.51 0.64
CA VAL A 250 18.84 -30.31 -0.28
C VAL A 250 20.02 -30.98 0.42
N THR A 251 20.26 -30.70 1.71
CA THR A 251 21.33 -31.35 2.47
C THR A 251 21.00 -32.83 2.72
N ARG A 252 21.99 -33.73 2.54
CA ARG A 252 21.80 -35.16 2.83
C ARG A 252 21.25 -35.44 4.25
N PRO A 253 21.73 -34.75 5.33
CA PRO A 253 21.16 -34.95 6.65
C PRO A 253 19.68 -34.54 6.70
N ALA A 254 19.30 -33.39 6.12
CA ALA A 254 17.90 -32.95 6.10
C ALA A 254 17.02 -33.94 5.31
N GLN A 255 17.47 -34.41 4.14
CA GLN A 255 16.72 -35.39 3.35
C GLN A 255 16.51 -36.71 4.12
N ARG A 256 17.55 -37.24 4.82
CA ARG A 256 17.41 -38.41 5.68
C ARG A 256 16.41 -38.24 6.80
N VAL A 257 16.45 -37.06 7.47
CA VAL A 257 15.50 -36.72 8.53
C VAL A 257 14.09 -36.59 7.97
N LEU A 258 13.90 -35.84 6.88
CA LEU A 258 12.59 -35.59 6.29
C LEU A 258 11.95 -36.82 5.64
N SER A 259 12.72 -37.80 5.17
CA SER A 259 12.23 -39.04 4.57
C SER A 259 12.01 -40.18 5.58
N GLY A 260 12.53 -40.07 6.78
CA GLY A 260 12.30 -41.04 7.86
C GLY A 260 10.87 -40.97 8.43
N PRO A 261 10.40 -42.04 9.11
CA PRO A 261 9.03 -42.12 9.63
C PRO A 261 8.68 -41.00 10.61
N VAL A 262 9.62 -40.54 11.44
CA VAL A 262 9.46 -39.43 12.35
C VAL A 262 9.39 -38.13 11.58
N GLY A 263 10.30 -37.91 10.62
CA GLY A 263 10.31 -36.72 9.78
C GLY A 263 9.02 -36.53 8.95
N ILE A 264 8.54 -37.62 8.34
CA ILE A 264 7.28 -37.60 7.60
C ILE A 264 6.12 -37.19 8.52
N ARG A 265 6.05 -37.69 9.76
CA ARG A 265 5.04 -37.30 10.73
C ARG A 265 5.19 -35.82 11.13
N ALA A 266 6.42 -35.39 11.46
CA ALA A 266 6.73 -34.03 11.80
C ALA A 266 6.34 -33.04 10.70
N VAL A 267 6.67 -33.34 9.45
CA VAL A 267 6.32 -32.52 8.28
C VAL A 267 4.80 -32.45 8.06
N ARG A 268 4.07 -33.56 8.27
CA ARG A 268 2.60 -33.55 8.15
C ARG A 268 1.94 -32.67 9.20
N TRP A 269 2.35 -32.79 10.47
CA TRP A 269 1.81 -31.97 11.56
C TRP A 269 2.31 -30.52 11.46
N GLY A 270 3.57 -30.32 11.10
CA GLY A 270 4.14 -29.01 10.82
C GLY A 270 3.40 -28.28 9.71
N GLY A 271 3.05 -28.99 8.62
CA GLY A 271 2.25 -28.42 7.55
C GLY A 271 0.84 -28.03 7.97
N LEU A 272 0.19 -28.82 8.87
CA LEU A 272 -1.09 -28.44 9.44
C LEU A 272 -0.95 -27.22 10.36
N ALA A 273 0.03 -27.24 11.26
CA ALA A 273 0.31 -26.08 12.13
C ALA A 273 0.64 -24.83 11.32
N GLY A 274 1.43 -24.96 10.25
CA GLY A 274 1.72 -23.86 9.34
C GLY A 274 0.46 -23.31 8.66
N LEU A 275 -0.43 -24.17 8.18
CA LEU A 275 -1.69 -23.73 7.56
C LEU A 275 -2.62 -23.03 8.56
N VAL A 276 -2.71 -23.56 9.78
CA VAL A 276 -3.48 -22.93 10.89
C VAL A 276 -2.86 -21.59 11.27
N GLY A 277 -1.52 -21.50 11.35
CA GLY A 277 -0.81 -20.27 11.64
C GLY A 277 -1.03 -19.20 10.55
N LEU A 278 -1.00 -19.58 9.26
CA LEU A 278 -1.36 -18.69 8.15
C LEU A 278 -2.80 -18.20 8.27
N ALA A 279 -3.76 -19.10 8.50
CA ALA A 279 -5.16 -18.75 8.65
C ALA A 279 -5.38 -17.80 9.84
N TRP A 280 -4.68 -18.02 10.94
CA TRP A 280 -4.73 -17.14 12.11
C TRP A 280 -4.16 -15.75 11.79
N LEU A 281 -2.99 -15.66 11.13
CA LEU A 281 -2.40 -14.38 10.72
C LEU A 281 -3.33 -13.60 9.79
N TRP A 282 -3.91 -14.30 8.80
CA TRP A 282 -4.83 -13.69 7.82
C TRP A 282 -6.14 -13.19 8.44
N HIS A 283 -6.57 -13.83 9.54
CA HIS A 283 -7.80 -13.45 10.23
C HIS A 283 -7.60 -12.39 11.31
N SER A 284 -6.48 -12.43 12.05
CA SER A 284 -6.38 -11.76 13.35
C SER A 284 -5.52 -10.50 13.37
N ILE A 285 -4.60 -10.33 12.39
CA ILE A 285 -3.62 -9.25 12.43
C ILE A 285 -3.82 -8.35 11.21
N ASP A 286 -4.25 -7.13 11.45
CA ASP A 286 -4.34 -6.09 10.42
C ASP A 286 -2.99 -5.40 10.17
N LEU A 287 -2.95 -4.57 9.12
CA LEU A 287 -1.74 -3.87 8.70
C LEU A 287 -1.21 -2.88 9.75
N GLY A 288 -2.09 -2.21 10.48
CA GLY A 288 -1.73 -1.23 11.49
C GLY A 288 -1.08 -1.83 12.73
N ASN A 289 -1.13 -3.17 12.87
CA ASN A 289 -0.59 -3.85 14.03
C ASN A 289 0.95 -3.88 14.02
N PRO A 290 1.63 -3.34 15.04
CA PRO A 290 3.10 -3.33 15.12
C PRO A 290 3.75 -4.72 15.01
N VAL A 291 3.03 -5.79 15.33
CA VAL A 291 3.49 -7.18 15.22
C VAL A 291 3.86 -7.54 13.78
N VAL A 292 3.27 -6.89 12.77
CA VAL A 292 3.55 -7.18 11.35
C VAL A 292 5.05 -7.23 11.10
N PHE A 293 5.79 -6.17 11.40
CA PHE A 293 7.25 -6.08 11.18
C PHE A 293 8.08 -6.48 12.42
N ARG A 294 7.45 -6.67 13.59
CA ARG A 294 8.13 -7.15 14.81
C ARG A 294 8.19 -8.67 14.93
N GLY A 295 7.88 -9.40 13.86
CA GLY A 295 7.95 -10.86 13.81
C GLY A 295 6.83 -11.52 13.02
N GLY A 296 5.74 -10.82 12.72
CA GLY A 296 4.59 -11.35 11.97
C GLY A 296 4.97 -11.85 10.58
N THR A 297 5.76 -11.08 9.83
CA THR A 297 6.27 -11.48 8.52
C THR A 297 7.19 -12.70 8.60
N LEU A 298 8.05 -12.79 9.61
CA LEU A 298 8.91 -13.95 9.84
C LEU A 298 8.10 -15.18 10.25
N LEU A 299 7.09 -15.03 11.10
CA LEU A 299 6.17 -16.10 11.47
C LEU A 299 5.42 -16.61 10.23
N ASN A 300 4.92 -15.68 9.38
CA ASN A 300 4.26 -16.04 8.12
C ASN A 300 5.20 -16.82 7.18
N ALA A 301 6.44 -16.36 7.02
CA ALA A 301 7.46 -17.06 6.21
C ALA A 301 7.77 -18.45 6.78
N THR A 302 7.81 -18.58 8.11
CA THR A 302 7.99 -19.87 8.80
C THR A 302 6.81 -20.80 8.57
N CYS A 303 5.59 -20.33 8.78
CA CYS A 303 4.36 -21.10 8.51
C CYS A 303 4.29 -21.53 7.04
N THR A 304 4.59 -20.63 6.11
CA THR A 304 4.67 -20.92 4.67
C THR A 304 5.71 -22.01 4.38
N SER A 305 6.89 -21.94 5.00
CA SER A 305 7.95 -22.92 4.87
C SER A 305 7.49 -24.32 5.33
N LEU A 306 6.76 -24.41 6.43
CA LEU A 306 6.19 -25.66 6.92
C LEU A 306 5.16 -26.25 5.93
N VAL A 307 4.32 -25.43 5.32
CA VAL A 307 3.38 -25.87 4.27
C VAL A 307 4.13 -26.32 3.01
N ILE A 308 5.17 -25.60 2.60
CA ILE A 308 6.05 -25.99 1.47
C ILE A 308 6.66 -27.38 1.73
N LEU A 309 7.21 -27.62 2.91
CA LEU A 309 7.76 -28.93 3.30
C LEU A 309 6.69 -30.03 3.25
N ALA A 310 5.48 -29.76 3.74
CA ALA A 310 4.38 -30.72 3.71
C ALA A 310 3.98 -31.09 2.28
N CYS A 311 3.95 -30.11 1.37
CA CYS A 311 3.67 -30.33 -0.06
C CYS A 311 4.78 -31.10 -0.78
N ARG A 312 6.01 -31.02 -0.29
CA ARG A 312 7.20 -31.70 -0.84
C ARG A 312 7.45 -33.09 -0.26
N SER A 313 6.71 -33.47 0.78
CA SER A 313 6.90 -34.77 1.44
C SER A 313 6.74 -35.92 0.49
N ALA A 314 7.63 -36.92 0.58
CA ALA A 314 7.55 -38.17 -0.18
C ALA A 314 6.24 -38.95 0.06
N ALA A 315 5.59 -38.69 1.21
CA ALA A 315 4.29 -39.27 1.54
C ALA A 315 3.28 -38.14 1.85
N PRO A 316 2.62 -37.57 0.82
CA PRO A 316 1.73 -36.42 0.96
C PRO A 316 0.64 -36.64 2.01
N GLY A 317 0.57 -35.73 3.00
CA GLY A 317 -0.43 -35.69 4.04
C GLY A 317 -1.76 -35.05 3.60
N ARG A 318 -2.68 -34.84 4.57
CA ARG A 318 -3.98 -34.20 4.30
C ARG A 318 -3.83 -32.80 3.73
N VAL A 319 -2.91 -31.99 4.25
CA VAL A 319 -2.63 -30.62 3.77
C VAL A 319 -2.24 -30.62 2.30
N ALA A 320 -1.23 -31.41 1.91
CA ALA A 320 -0.76 -31.50 0.53
C ALA A 320 -1.85 -31.99 -0.43
N ARG A 321 -2.67 -32.97 -0.01
CA ARG A 321 -3.79 -33.48 -0.81
C ARG A 321 -4.91 -32.47 -0.91
N GLY A 322 -5.29 -31.78 0.19
CA GLY A 322 -6.31 -30.74 0.20
C GLY A 322 -5.93 -29.54 -0.67
N LEU A 323 -4.69 -29.07 -0.58
CA LEU A 323 -4.18 -28.01 -1.48
C LEU A 323 -4.08 -28.46 -2.95
N GLY A 324 -3.91 -29.75 -3.21
CA GLY A 324 -3.80 -30.31 -4.55
C GLY A 324 -5.12 -30.57 -5.28
N ILE A 325 -6.29 -30.31 -4.68
CA ILE A 325 -7.60 -30.51 -5.32
C ILE A 325 -7.76 -29.65 -6.56
N TRP A 326 -8.55 -30.14 -7.51
CA TRP A 326 -8.71 -29.51 -8.83
C TRP A 326 -9.10 -28.03 -8.78
N PRO A 327 -10.08 -27.55 -8.01
CA PRO A 327 -10.47 -26.15 -8.01
C PRO A 327 -9.33 -25.21 -7.56
N LEU A 328 -8.67 -25.54 -6.45
CA LEU A 328 -7.54 -24.76 -5.92
C LEU A 328 -6.35 -24.77 -6.87
N ARG A 329 -6.00 -25.94 -7.41
CA ARG A 329 -4.91 -26.08 -8.37
C ARG A 329 -5.18 -25.25 -9.63
N SER A 330 -6.41 -25.26 -10.14
CA SER A 330 -6.80 -24.51 -11.35
C SER A 330 -6.73 -23.01 -11.13
N LEU A 331 -7.25 -22.52 -10.01
CA LEU A 331 -7.17 -21.11 -9.63
C LEU A 331 -5.71 -20.68 -9.43
N GLY A 332 -4.89 -21.51 -8.78
CA GLY A 332 -3.47 -21.21 -8.55
C GLY A 332 -2.63 -21.12 -9.84
N LYS A 333 -3.02 -21.82 -10.91
CA LYS A 333 -2.34 -21.72 -12.22
C LYS A 333 -2.52 -20.35 -12.87
N ILE A 334 -3.65 -19.71 -12.67
CA ILE A 334 -3.99 -18.38 -13.20
C ILE A 334 -3.79 -17.28 -12.17
N SER A 335 -3.21 -17.58 -10.99
CA SER A 335 -3.09 -16.66 -9.85
C SER A 335 -2.39 -15.36 -10.21
N TYR A 336 -1.45 -15.37 -11.13
CA TYR A 336 -0.74 -14.18 -11.58
C TYR A 336 -1.68 -13.21 -12.31
N GLY A 337 -2.46 -13.68 -13.27
CA GLY A 337 -3.45 -12.86 -13.97
C GLY A 337 -4.52 -12.33 -13.01
N VAL A 338 -5.03 -13.20 -12.10
CA VAL A 338 -6.02 -12.75 -11.09
C VAL A 338 -5.44 -11.64 -10.20
N TYR A 339 -4.18 -11.78 -9.76
CA TYR A 339 -3.50 -10.75 -8.97
C TYR A 339 -3.32 -9.44 -9.73
N LEU A 340 -3.02 -9.50 -11.04
CA LEU A 340 -2.85 -8.31 -11.86
C LEU A 340 -4.17 -7.55 -12.10
N PHE A 341 -5.24 -8.28 -12.38
CA PHE A 341 -6.50 -7.64 -12.81
C PHE A 341 -7.44 -7.29 -11.65
N HIS A 342 -7.26 -7.90 -10.45
CA HIS A 342 -8.22 -7.68 -9.38
C HIS A 342 -8.29 -6.21 -8.95
N TRP A 343 -7.16 -5.57 -8.72
CA TRP A 343 -7.12 -4.22 -8.16
C TRP A 343 -7.77 -3.19 -9.09
N PRO A 344 -7.35 -3.04 -10.37
CA PRO A 344 -8.04 -2.15 -11.29
C PRO A 344 -9.54 -2.43 -11.42
N LEU A 345 -9.95 -3.72 -11.43
CA LEU A 345 -11.36 -4.07 -11.52
C LEU A 345 -12.14 -3.76 -10.23
N PHE A 346 -11.51 -3.88 -9.06
CA PHE A 346 -12.14 -3.54 -7.79
C PHE A 346 -12.37 -2.03 -7.66
N LEU A 347 -11.46 -1.22 -8.20
CA LEU A 347 -11.61 0.23 -8.28
C LEU A 347 -12.68 0.63 -9.31
N LEU A 348 -12.71 -0.04 -10.45
CA LEU A 348 -13.69 0.25 -11.50
C LEU A 348 -15.11 -0.18 -11.12
N LEU A 349 -15.26 -1.34 -10.49
CA LEU A 349 -16.55 -1.92 -10.12
C LEU A 349 -16.85 -1.55 -8.65
N ASP A 350 -17.17 -0.30 -8.38
CA ASP A 350 -17.60 0.19 -7.07
C ASP A 350 -19.14 0.15 -6.91
N GLU A 351 -19.63 0.43 -5.71
CA GLU A 351 -21.06 0.43 -5.41
C GLU A 351 -21.81 1.49 -6.20
N ARG A 352 -21.21 2.69 -6.37
CA ARG A 352 -21.83 3.82 -7.09
C ARG A 352 -22.05 3.50 -8.56
N ARG A 353 -21.04 2.91 -9.24
CA ARG A 353 -21.14 2.58 -10.66
C ARG A 353 -22.03 1.38 -10.95
N THR A 354 -22.08 0.43 -10.01
CA THR A 354 -22.81 -0.83 -10.24
C THR A 354 -24.21 -0.84 -9.62
N GLY A 355 -24.46 -0.05 -8.59
CA GLY A 355 -25.70 -0.12 -7.80
C GLY A 355 -25.89 -1.43 -7.03
N LEU A 356 -24.82 -2.24 -6.89
CA LEU A 356 -24.88 -3.56 -6.28
C LEU A 356 -24.53 -3.46 -4.79
N GLY A 357 -25.31 -4.12 -3.94
CA GLY A 357 -24.95 -4.27 -2.53
C GLY A 357 -23.71 -5.15 -2.34
N TYR A 358 -23.07 -4.99 -1.19
CA TYR A 358 -21.77 -5.55 -0.79
C TYR A 358 -21.50 -6.99 -1.26
N HIS A 359 -22.37 -7.95 -0.96
CA HIS A 359 -22.13 -9.37 -1.35
C HIS A 359 -22.25 -9.63 -2.85
N ALA A 360 -23.19 -8.95 -3.53
CA ALA A 360 -23.36 -9.08 -4.98
C ALA A 360 -22.18 -8.46 -5.70
N LEU A 361 -21.71 -7.31 -5.24
CA LEU A 361 -20.52 -6.63 -5.77
C LEU A 361 -19.28 -7.50 -5.62
N PHE A 362 -19.07 -8.17 -4.47
CA PHE A 362 -17.95 -9.11 -4.32
C PHE A 362 -18.01 -10.24 -5.35
N GLY A 363 -19.18 -10.83 -5.56
CA GLY A 363 -19.37 -11.87 -6.57
C GLY A 363 -19.03 -11.39 -7.98
N VAL A 364 -19.45 -10.18 -8.35
CA VAL A 364 -19.16 -9.57 -9.66
C VAL A 364 -17.67 -9.24 -9.81
N ARG A 365 -17.05 -8.61 -8.80
CA ARG A 365 -15.60 -8.31 -8.77
C ARG A 365 -14.75 -9.57 -8.97
N VAL A 366 -15.04 -10.61 -8.19
CA VAL A 366 -14.31 -11.90 -8.27
C VAL A 366 -14.56 -12.59 -9.62
N GLY A 367 -15.82 -12.64 -10.06
CA GLY A 367 -16.18 -13.25 -11.35
C GLY A 367 -15.52 -12.57 -12.55
N ALA A 368 -15.57 -11.24 -12.61
CA ALA A 368 -14.92 -10.43 -13.64
C ALA A 368 -13.39 -10.64 -13.64
N THR A 369 -12.79 -10.61 -12.45
CA THR A 369 -11.35 -10.80 -12.30
C THR A 369 -10.90 -12.19 -12.76
N ILE A 370 -11.59 -13.25 -12.34
CA ILE A 370 -11.27 -14.62 -12.78
C ILE A 370 -11.52 -14.78 -14.28
N GLY A 371 -12.62 -14.25 -14.79
CA GLY A 371 -12.94 -14.30 -16.22
C GLY A 371 -11.85 -13.65 -17.08
N LEU A 372 -11.41 -12.44 -16.72
CA LEU A 372 -10.35 -11.75 -17.43
C LEU A 372 -8.99 -12.47 -17.28
N ALA A 373 -8.69 -13.02 -16.12
CA ALA A 373 -7.47 -13.80 -15.90
C ALA A 373 -7.44 -15.09 -16.73
N VAL A 374 -8.57 -15.81 -16.83
CA VAL A 374 -8.69 -16.99 -17.68
C VAL A 374 -8.50 -16.62 -19.15
N LEU A 375 -9.12 -15.53 -19.58
CA LEU A 375 -9.00 -15.04 -20.94
C LEU A 375 -7.55 -14.66 -21.28
N SER A 376 -6.92 -13.86 -20.41
CA SER A 376 -5.49 -13.49 -20.52
C SER A 376 -4.59 -14.72 -20.55
N TYR A 377 -4.83 -15.69 -19.67
CA TYR A 377 -4.04 -16.92 -19.59
C TYR A 377 -4.05 -17.70 -20.92
N HIS A 378 -5.23 -17.91 -21.51
CA HIS A 378 -5.36 -18.70 -22.73
C HIS A 378 -4.97 -17.92 -24.00
N LEU A 379 -5.29 -16.63 -24.09
CA LEU A 379 -5.06 -15.84 -25.31
C LEU A 379 -3.66 -15.21 -25.36
N LEU A 380 -3.07 -14.87 -24.19
CA LEU A 380 -1.78 -14.19 -24.13
C LEU A 380 -0.70 -15.07 -23.50
N GLU A 381 -0.88 -15.46 -22.23
CA GLU A 381 0.24 -16.08 -21.47
C GLU A 381 0.67 -17.41 -22.06
N MET A 382 -0.26 -18.33 -22.36
CA MET A 382 0.06 -19.66 -22.88
C MET A 382 0.69 -19.62 -24.28
N PRO A 383 0.21 -18.82 -25.26
CA PRO A 383 0.89 -18.69 -26.55
C PRO A 383 2.32 -18.17 -26.43
N PHE A 384 2.54 -17.14 -25.60
CA PHE A 384 3.89 -16.61 -25.36
C PHE A 384 4.82 -17.61 -24.69
N ARG A 385 4.32 -18.44 -23.77
CA ARG A 385 5.11 -19.49 -23.09
C ARG A 385 5.48 -20.66 -24.01
N GLN A 386 4.59 -21.07 -24.92
CA GLN A 386 4.73 -22.31 -25.69
C GLN A 386 5.24 -22.13 -27.12
N ARG A 387 4.88 -21.03 -27.80
CA ARG A 387 5.04 -20.90 -29.25
C ARG A 387 6.14 -19.95 -29.70
N LEU A 388 6.57 -19.02 -28.89
CA LEU A 388 7.55 -18.05 -29.33
C LEU A 388 8.96 -18.47 -28.92
N LYS A 389 9.71 -19.11 -29.81
CA LYS A 389 11.16 -18.90 -29.84
C LYS A 389 11.34 -17.42 -30.18
N VAL A 390 11.57 -16.58 -29.19
CA VAL A 390 11.78 -15.13 -29.42
C VAL A 390 13.04 -15.01 -30.28
N THR A 391 12.83 -14.76 -31.53
CA THR A 391 13.90 -14.36 -32.44
C THR A 391 14.31 -12.91 -32.16
N ARG A 392 15.53 -12.49 -32.54
CA ARG A 392 15.98 -11.10 -32.37
C ARG A 392 14.98 -10.06 -32.85
N PRO A 393 14.32 -10.24 -34.04
CA PRO A 393 13.30 -9.28 -34.48
C PRO A 393 12.03 -9.26 -33.60
N GLN A 394 11.64 -10.39 -32.99
CA GLN A 394 10.49 -10.44 -32.08
C GLN A 394 10.78 -9.78 -30.73
N LEU A 395 12.03 -9.92 -30.24
CA LEU A 395 12.48 -9.14 -29.07
C LEU A 395 12.45 -7.64 -29.38
N GLY A 396 12.91 -7.25 -30.59
CA GLY A 396 12.78 -5.88 -31.09
C GLY A 396 11.33 -5.39 -31.12
N GLY A 397 10.38 -6.23 -31.56
CA GLY A 397 8.96 -5.93 -31.56
C GLY A 397 8.35 -5.73 -30.17
N VAL A 398 8.74 -6.57 -29.19
CA VAL A 398 8.32 -6.41 -27.79
C VAL A 398 8.90 -5.11 -27.20
N LEU A 399 10.19 -4.84 -27.41
CA LEU A 399 10.82 -3.60 -26.96
C LEU A 399 10.19 -2.36 -27.62
N ALA A 400 9.87 -2.45 -28.93
CA ALA A 400 9.17 -1.39 -29.64
C ALA A 400 7.73 -1.20 -29.09
N GLY A 401 7.03 -2.28 -28.76
CA GLY A 401 5.71 -2.21 -28.12
C GLY A 401 5.75 -1.56 -26.74
N VAL A 402 6.76 -1.89 -25.92
CA VAL A 402 6.98 -1.23 -24.61
C VAL A 402 7.32 0.23 -24.81
N ALA A 403 8.21 0.55 -25.76
CA ALA A 403 8.56 1.93 -26.07
C ALA A 403 7.34 2.72 -26.60
N ALA A 404 6.52 2.12 -27.46
CA ALA A 404 5.27 2.73 -27.93
C ALA A 404 4.30 2.97 -26.78
N LEU A 405 4.15 2.01 -25.85
CA LEU A 405 3.32 2.20 -24.66
C LEU A 405 3.85 3.31 -23.78
N VAL A 406 5.16 3.40 -23.58
CA VAL A 406 5.81 4.52 -22.85
C VAL A 406 5.55 5.85 -23.57
N VAL A 407 5.66 5.89 -24.90
CA VAL A 407 5.35 7.09 -25.69
C VAL A 407 3.87 7.46 -25.56
N VAL A 408 2.97 6.49 -25.65
CA VAL A 408 1.53 6.71 -25.42
C VAL A 408 1.28 7.25 -24.01
N LEU A 409 1.90 6.69 -23.00
CA LEU A 409 1.81 7.18 -21.62
C LEU A 409 2.32 8.63 -21.49
N VAL A 410 3.40 8.95 -22.15
CA VAL A 410 4.00 10.30 -22.12
C VAL A 410 3.19 11.32 -22.91
N VAL A 411 2.55 10.91 -24.02
CA VAL A 411 1.87 11.82 -24.95
C VAL A 411 0.37 11.88 -24.71
N VAL A 412 -0.27 10.74 -24.40
CA VAL A 412 -1.74 10.63 -24.32
C VAL A 412 -2.26 10.85 -22.91
N VAL A 413 -1.46 10.50 -21.88
CA VAL A 413 -1.80 10.92 -20.51
C VAL A 413 -1.45 12.40 -20.44
N PRO A 414 -2.45 13.31 -20.47
CA PRO A 414 -2.17 14.72 -20.47
C PRO A 414 -1.40 15.03 -19.19
N VAL A 415 -0.18 15.51 -19.35
CA VAL A 415 0.39 16.39 -18.37
C VAL A 415 -0.32 17.72 -18.63
N HIS A 416 -1.52 17.84 -18.08
CA HIS A 416 -1.77 19.15 -17.53
C HIS A 416 -0.58 19.35 -16.60
N PRO A 417 0.11 20.49 -16.67
CA PRO A 417 0.80 20.91 -15.48
C PRO A 417 -0.33 21.02 -14.44
N ALA A 418 -0.76 19.87 -13.86
CA ALA A 418 -1.14 19.94 -12.51
C ALA A 418 0.01 20.79 -12.01
N ARG A 419 -0.23 21.99 -11.58
CA ARG A 419 0.54 22.56 -10.51
C ARG A 419 0.36 21.54 -9.40
N THR A 420 1.01 20.37 -9.63
CA THR A 420 1.42 19.51 -8.57
C THR A 420 2.35 20.43 -7.82
N GLN A 421 1.80 21.12 -6.88
CA GLN A 421 2.53 21.09 -5.65
C GLN A 421 2.76 19.59 -5.41
N GLU A 422 3.86 19.05 -6.00
CA GLU A 422 4.58 18.05 -5.27
C GLU A 422 4.45 18.54 -3.84
N LEU A 423 3.95 17.68 -2.95
CA LEU A 423 4.31 17.82 -1.55
C LEU A 423 5.83 17.85 -1.60
N LYS A 424 6.38 19.04 -1.87
CA LYS A 424 7.77 19.31 -1.69
C LYS A 424 7.95 18.88 -0.26
N GLU A 425 8.75 17.85 -0.07
CA GLU A 425 9.33 17.61 1.24
C GLU A 425 9.61 19.01 1.78
N PRO A 426 9.08 19.38 2.96
CA PRO A 426 9.17 20.76 3.46
C PRO A 426 10.63 21.27 3.57
N TYR A 427 11.57 20.53 3.06
CA TYR A 427 13.01 20.80 3.06
C TYR A 427 13.69 20.61 1.70
N GLY A 428 12.96 20.62 0.55
CA GLY A 428 13.56 20.73 -0.78
C GLY A 428 13.91 22.17 -1.09
N ASP A 429 15.21 22.52 -1.05
CA ASP A 429 15.89 23.72 -1.56
C ASP A 429 15.06 25.02 -1.57
N PHE A 430 14.54 25.44 -0.41
CA PHE A 430 13.97 26.76 -0.22
C PHE A 430 15.11 27.79 -0.22
N ASP A 431 15.14 28.66 -1.21
CA ASP A 431 16.03 29.82 -1.26
C ASP A 431 15.24 31.10 -0.89
N PRO A 432 15.42 31.62 0.35
CA PRO A 432 14.70 32.78 0.82
C PRO A 432 14.87 34.03 -0.07
N ALA A 433 15.98 34.13 -0.79
CA ALA A 433 16.27 35.25 -1.66
C ALA A 433 15.58 35.18 -3.04
N ARG A 434 15.30 33.93 -3.50
CA ARG A 434 14.65 33.69 -4.79
C ARG A 434 13.12 33.73 -4.69
N ASP A 435 12.59 33.28 -3.56
CA ASP A 435 11.15 33.02 -3.39
C ASP A 435 10.41 34.16 -2.65
N ALA A 436 11.10 35.23 -2.29
CA ALA A 436 10.50 36.45 -1.77
C ALA A 436 9.85 37.27 -2.91
N VAL A 437 8.60 36.94 -3.21
CA VAL A 437 7.77 37.75 -4.11
C VAL A 437 7.23 38.95 -3.33
N VAL A 438 7.62 40.15 -3.71
CA VAL A 438 7.11 41.39 -3.15
C VAL A 438 5.72 41.62 -3.75
N PHE A 439 4.67 41.40 -2.96
CA PHE A 439 3.29 41.72 -3.36
C PHE A 439 3.03 43.23 -3.31
N ALA A 440 2.46 43.74 -4.39
CA ALA A 440 1.93 45.11 -4.41
C ALA A 440 0.71 45.19 -3.45
N ARG A 441 0.74 46.10 -2.49
CA ARG A 441 -0.35 46.32 -1.54
C ARG A 441 -1.58 46.89 -2.27
N GLY A 442 -2.72 46.22 -2.12
CA GLY A 442 -4.02 46.74 -2.53
C GLY A 442 -4.86 45.72 -3.30
N GLY A 443 -5.83 45.10 -2.64
CA GLY A 443 -6.83 44.20 -3.22
C GLY A 443 -6.50 42.73 -3.06
N ILE A 444 -7.46 41.85 -3.42
CA ILE A 444 -7.23 40.40 -3.48
C ILE A 444 -6.27 40.14 -4.63
N PRO A 445 -5.14 39.45 -4.41
CA PRO A 445 -4.26 39.10 -5.49
C PRO A 445 -4.96 38.09 -6.45
N PRO A 446 -4.66 38.10 -7.75
CA PRO A 446 -5.25 37.15 -8.70
C PRO A 446 -4.93 35.68 -8.38
N VAL A 447 -3.86 35.46 -7.62
CA VAL A 447 -3.53 34.18 -7.00
C VAL A 447 -3.26 34.45 -5.51
N ALA A 448 -4.17 34.01 -4.64
CA ALA A 448 -4.00 34.12 -3.20
C ALA A 448 -3.21 32.93 -2.65
N ARG A 449 -2.16 33.17 -1.87
CA ARG A 449 -1.37 32.13 -1.21
C ARG A 449 -1.96 31.79 0.16
N VAL A 450 -2.36 30.54 0.33
CA VAL A 450 -3.04 30.06 1.54
C VAL A 450 -2.24 28.92 2.15
N LEU A 451 -1.99 28.97 3.45
CA LEU A 451 -1.46 27.84 4.20
C LEU A 451 -2.62 27.07 4.82
N LEU A 452 -2.80 25.81 4.42
CA LEU A 452 -3.75 24.88 5.02
C LEU A 452 -3.03 23.99 6.04
N ILE A 453 -3.50 24.00 7.29
CA ILE A 453 -2.95 23.20 8.39
C ILE A 453 -4.02 22.24 8.85
N GLY A 454 -3.68 20.94 8.92
CA GLY A 454 -4.69 20.00 9.37
C GLY A 454 -4.28 18.53 9.44
N ASP A 455 -5.30 17.69 9.58
CA ASP A 455 -5.19 16.25 9.65
C ASP A 455 -5.74 15.56 8.38
N SER A 456 -6.32 14.38 8.50
CA SER A 456 -6.88 13.63 7.35
C SER A 456 -8.11 14.30 6.74
N VAL A 457 -8.88 15.04 7.53
CA VAL A 457 -10.07 15.75 7.04
C VAL A 457 -9.68 16.92 6.16
N SER A 458 -8.69 17.71 6.59
CA SER A 458 -8.13 18.81 5.78
C SER A 458 -7.53 18.31 4.48
N TRP A 459 -6.98 17.09 4.48
CA TRP A 459 -6.42 16.50 3.28
C TRP A 459 -7.51 16.19 2.24
N THR A 460 -8.67 15.68 2.67
CA THR A 460 -9.80 15.48 1.76
C THR A 460 -10.38 16.83 1.30
N MET A 461 -10.42 17.84 2.16
CA MET A 461 -10.83 19.21 1.80
C MET A 461 -9.92 19.84 0.74
N TRP A 462 -8.61 19.60 0.81
CA TRP A 462 -7.63 20.15 -0.13
C TRP A 462 -7.93 19.79 -1.59
N SER A 463 -8.48 18.58 -1.85
CA SER A 463 -8.84 18.19 -3.22
C SER A 463 -9.88 19.11 -3.85
N GLY A 464 -10.84 19.62 -3.07
CA GLY A 464 -11.83 20.57 -3.54
C GLY A 464 -11.23 21.97 -3.75
N LEU A 465 -10.27 22.40 -2.92
CA LEU A 465 -9.57 23.68 -3.12
C LEU A 465 -8.73 23.64 -4.41
N ASP A 466 -8.15 22.51 -4.76
CA ASP A 466 -7.46 22.34 -6.04
C ASP A 466 -8.44 22.33 -7.21
N SER A 467 -9.58 21.67 -7.07
CA SER A 467 -10.67 21.64 -8.06
C SER A 467 -11.23 23.03 -8.34
N TRP A 468 -11.39 23.88 -7.32
CA TRP A 468 -11.84 25.27 -7.46
C TRP A 468 -11.02 26.05 -8.48
N ASN A 469 -9.71 25.88 -8.50
CA ASN A 469 -8.80 26.57 -9.42
C ASN A 469 -9.05 26.24 -10.90
N HIS A 470 -9.61 25.08 -11.20
CA HIS A 470 -9.93 24.69 -12.57
C HIS A 470 -11.17 25.42 -13.10
N GLU A 471 -12.10 25.78 -12.23
CA GLU A 471 -13.36 26.45 -12.57
C GLU A 471 -13.24 27.97 -12.51
N HIS A 472 -12.31 28.50 -11.70
CA HIS A 472 -12.14 29.92 -11.43
C HIS A 472 -10.75 30.41 -11.82
N THR A 473 -10.55 30.69 -13.11
CA THR A 473 -9.23 31.09 -13.64
C THR A 473 -8.83 32.53 -13.34
N ASP A 474 -9.79 33.34 -12.94
CA ASP A 474 -9.62 34.76 -12.59
C ASP A 474 -9.29 35.02 -11.12
N GLN A 475 -9.49 34.01 -10.27
CA GLN A 475 -9.24 34.07 -8.83
C GLN A 475 -8.81 32.72 -8.27
N GLN A 476 -7.51 32.44 -8.33
CA GLN A 476 -6.92 31.17 -7.96
C GLN A 476 -6.34 31.18 -6.55
N LEU A 477 -6.31 30.01 -5.92
CA LEU A 477 -5.61 29.77 -4.67
C LEU A 477 -4.32 28.98 -4.93
N GLU A 478 -3.20 29.44 -4.40
CA GLU A 478 -1.99 28.63 -4.24
C GLU A 478 -1.99 28.13 -2.80
N VAL A 479 -2.33 26.83 -2.61
CA VAL A 479 -2.49 26.25 -1.29
C VAL A 479 -1.25 25.43 -0.93
N ASP A 480 -0.45 25.96 -0.01
CA ASP A 480 0.57 25.18 0.69
C ASP A 480 -0.11 24.43 1.86
N ALA A 481 0.32 23.20 2.13
CA ALA A 481 -0.34 22.41 3.15
C ALA A 481 0.65 21.77 4.13
N VAL A 482 0.37 21.93 5.42
CA VAL A 482 1.02 21.17 6.50
C VAL A 482 0.00 20.19 7.06
N MET A 483 0.00 18.98 6.52
CA MET A 483 -0.94 17.95 6.91
C MET A 483 -0.24 16.83 7.67
N ALA A 484 -0.84 16.41 8.77
CA ALA A 484 -0.33 15.33 9.59
C ALA A 484 -1.46 14.35 9.92
N MET A 485 -1.53 13.28 9.13
CA MET A 485 -2.58 12.27 9.20
C MET A 485 -2.65 11.63 10.60
N GLY A 486 -3.85 11.62 11.18
CA GLY A 486 -4.07 11.05 12.50
C GLY A 486 -3.36 11.78 13.64
N CYS A 487 -2.93 13.02 13.42
CA CYS A 487 -2.33 13.83 14.45
C CYS A 487 -3.38 14.69 15.16
N THR A 488 -3.11 14.93 16.42
CA THR A 488 -3.88 15.81 17.29
C THR A 488 -3.31 17.23 17.25
N LEU A 489 -4.13 18.21 17.54
CA LEU A 489 -3.70 19.59 17.79
C LEU A 489 -2.81 19.64 19.04
N GLY A 490 -3.12 18.80 20.02
CA GLY A 490 -2.48 18.75 21.30
C GLY A 490 -1.04 18.23 21.28
N GLU A 491 -0.36 18.39 22.42
CA GLU A 491 1.07 18.10 22.57
C GLU A 491 1.42 16.69 22.16
N PRO A 492 2.41 16.49 21.27
CA PRO A 492 2.69 15.20 20.66
C PRO A 492 3.35 14.17 21.58
N ASP A 493 3.67 14.51 22.81
CA ASP A 493 4.38 13.62 23.73
C ASP A 493 3.46 12.81 24.66
N THR A 494 2.15 13.05 24.63
CA THR A 494 1.18 12.31 25.43
C THR A 494 0.56 11.17 24.64
N ASN A 495 0.37 10.01 25.30
CA ASN A 495 -0.33 8.89 24.71
C ASN A 495 -1.81 9.25 24.49
N THR A 496 -2.32 8.92 23.31
CA THR A 496 -3.73 9.00 22.97
C THR A 496 -4.36 7.61 23.00
N ARG A 497 -5.62 7.53 23.39
CA ARG A 497 -6.42 6.31 23.29
C ARG A 497 -7.60 6.58 22.37
N ILE A 498 -7.58 5.89 21.25
CA ILE A 498 -8.65 5.93 20.25
C ILE A 498 -9.13 4.49 20.10
N ILE A 499 -10.43 4.25 20.27
CA ILE A 499 -11.03 2.90 20.22
C ILE A 499 -10.30 1.92 21.17
N ASP A 500 -10.16 2.26 22.43
CA ASP A 500 -9.49 1.44 23.45
C ASP A 500 -8.02 1.07 23.18
N GLU A 501 -7.41 1.58 22.11
CA GLU A 501 -5.99 1.38 21.83
C GLU A 501 -5.16 2.61 22.20
N ALA A 502 -4.31 2.49 23.23
CA ALA A 502 -3.34 3.51 23.57
C ALA A 502 -2.23 3.55 22.52
N LYS A 503 -2.06 4.68 21.84
CA LYS A 503 -1.03 4.88 20.82
C LYS A 503 -0.07 6.00 21.23
N PRO A 504 1.25 5.77 21.15
CA PRO A 504 2.18 6.88 21.23
C PRO A 504 2.08 7.74 19.96
N PRO A 505 2.35 9.04 20.05
CA PRO A 505 2.33 9.93 18.89
C PRO A 505 3.39 9.52 17.87
N THR A 506 3.04 9.63 16.59
CA THR A 506 3.97 9.35 15.50
C THR A 506 5.06 10.42 15.42
N LEU A 507 6.18 10.11 14.75
CA LEU A 507 7.26 11.09 14.55
C LEU A 507 6.77 12.32 13.75
N GLY A 508 5.84 12.13 12.82
CA GLY A 508 5.21 13.20 12.06
C GLY A 508 4.45 14.18 12.94
N CYS A 509 3.67 13.68 13.89
CA CYS A 509 2.94 14.52 14.85
C CYS A 509 3.88 15.33 15.75
N ARG A 510 4.99 14.74 16.21
CA ARG A 510 5.97 15.45 17.04
C ARG A 510 6.61 16.66 16.38
N LYS A 511 6.65 16.70 15.05
CA LYS A 511 7.22 17.79 14.27
C LYS A 511 6.19 18.76 13.71
N LEU A 512 4.90 18.50 13.90
CA LEU A 512 3.82 19.28 13.27
C LEU A 512 3.96 20.77 13.59
N ARG A 513 4.03 21.14 14.87
CA ARG A 513 4.12 22.56 15.28
C ARG A 513 5.38 23.24 14.76
N GLN A 514 6.52 22.53 14.79
CA GLN A 514 7.76 23.09 14.23
C GLN A 514 7.62 23.36 12.72
N ARG A 515 7.03 22.43 11.99
CA ARG A 515 6.77 22.59 10.55
C ARG A 515 5.84 23.79 10.27
N VAL A 516 4.77 23.91 11.05
CA VAL A 516 3.86 25.04 10.93
C VAL A 516 4.60 26.35 11.19
N ALA A 517 5.38 26.43 12.28
CA ALA A 517 6.18 27.60 12.61
C ALA A 517 7.18 27.96 11.51
N ASP A 518 7.87 26.95 10.96
CA ASP A 518 8.82 27.14 9.86
C ASP A 518 8.10 27.65 8.59
N MET A 519 6.96 27.07 8.23
CA MET A 519 6.19 27.50 7.05
C MET A 519 5.72 28.95 7.18
N VAL A 520 5.16 29.28 8.32
CA VAL A 520 4.66 30.64 8.60
C VAL A 520 5.79 31.67 8.67
N ALA A 521 6.97 31.28 9.20
CA ALA A 521 8.12 32.20 9.32
C ALA A 521 8.82 32.48 7.99
N PHE A 522 8.82 31.51 7.07
CA PHE A 522 9.63 31.60 5.85
C PHE A 522 8.84 31.87 4.58
N ASN A 523 7.52 31.82 4.60
CA ASN A 523 6.68 32.04 3.42
C ASN A 523 5.66 33.17 3.64
N PRO A 524 5.49 34.07 2.68
CA PRO A 524 4.41 35.06 2.73
C PRO A 524 3.09 34.40 2.33
N TYR A 525 2.14 34.33 3.26
CA TYR A 525 0.78 33.87 3.01
C TYR A 525 -0.21 35.05 3.08
N ASP A 526 -1.25 34.98 2.25
CA ASP A 526 -2.37 35.93 2.28
C ASP A 526 -3.42 35.51 3.33
N ALA A 527 -3.50 34.21 3.64
CA ALA A 527 -4.32 33.67 4.71
C ALA A 527 -3.78 32.34 5.23
N VAL A 528 -4.15 31.98 6.46
CA VAL A 528 -3.93 30.64 7.04
C VAL A 528 -5.29 30.02 7.33
N VAL A 529 -5.49 28.76 6.93
CA VAL A 529 -6.66 27.95 7.25
C VAL A 529 -6.25 26.83 8.17
N VAL A 530 -6.92 26.69 9.33
CA VAL A 530 -6.66 25.62 10.30
C VAL A 530 -7.89 24.72 10.37
N GLU A 531 -7.73 23.47 9.99
CA GLU A 531 -8.74 22.43 10.09
C GLU A 531 -8.15 21.25 10.87
N MET A 532 -8.25 21.30 12.19
CA MET A 532 -7.71 20.29 13.10
C MET A 532 -8.61 20.13 14.33
N GLY A 533 -8.50 18.96 14.96
CA GLY A 533 -9.13 18.68 16.22
C GLY A 533 -9.91 17.37 16.25
N HIS A 534 -10.24 16.77 15.12
CA HIS A 534 -10.99 15.52 15.08
C HIS A 534 -10.28 14.38 15.82
N MET A 535 -8.95 14.36 15.82
CA MET A 535 -8.16 13.38 16.55
C MET A 535 -8.02 13.70 18.04
N ASP A 536 -8.42 14.90 18.49
CA ASP A 536 -8.47 15.27 19.90
C ASP A 536 -9.78 14.86 20.58
N LEU A 537 -10.76 14.32 19.83
CA LEU A 537 -11.98 13.72 20.37
C LEU A 537 -11.70 12.45 21.19
N GLY A 538 -10.57 11.79 20.94
CA GLY A 538 -10.09 10.63 21.70
C GLY A 538 -9.62 10.98 23.11
N GLU A 539 -9.43 9.95 23.92
CA GLU A 539 -8.94 10.12 25.28
C GLU A 539 -7.42 10.35 25.31
N ARG A 540 -6.95 11.12 26.30
CA ARG A 540 -5.54 11.35 26.58
C ARG A 540 -5.15 10.97 27.99
N LEU A 541 -3.90 10.50 28.13
CA LEU A 541 -3.31 10.24 29.42
C LEU A 541 -2.75 11.56 30.00
N LEU A 542 -3.54 12.21 30.85
CA LEU A 542 -3.15 13.41 31.60
C LEU A 542 -3.11 13.09 33.09
N ASP A 543 -2.04 13.47 33.78
CA ASP A 543 -1.83 13.20 35.19
C ASP A 543 -2.04 11.74 35.60
N GLY A 544 -1.65 10.81 34.71
CA GLY A 544 -1.77 9.36 34.94
C GLY A 544 -3.21 8.82 34.81
N ARG A 545 -4.15 9.58 34.32
CA ARG A 545 -5.54 9.19 34.08
C ARG A 545 -5.94 9.45 32.64
N TRP A 546 -6.77 8.57 32.08
CA TRP A 546 -7.40 8.79 30.79
C TRP A 546 -8.54 9.81 30.94
N ARG A 547 -8.49 10.88 30.15
CA ARG A 547 -9.42 12.01 30.16
C ARG A 547 -9.85 12.36 28.75
N HIS A 548 -11.01 13.00 28.60
CA HIS A 548 -11.59 13.38 27.33
C HIS A 548 -12.23 14.77 27.42
N LEU A 549 -12.64 15.31 26.27
CA LEU A 549 -13.42 16.56 26.18
C LEU A 549 -14.67 16.48 27.06
N GLY A 550 -14.94 17.54 27.81
CA GLY A 550 -15.96 17.62 28.86
C GLY A 550 -15.44 17.26 30.27
N ASP A 551 -14.17 16.85 30.44
CA ASP A 551 -13.48 16.80 31.72
C ASP A 551 -12.71 18.11 31.89
N ASP A 552 -12.93 18.83 32.99
CA ASP A 552 -12.32 20.16 33.23
C ASP A 552 -10.81 20.16 33.02
N THR A 553 -10.12 19.11 33.45
CA THR A 553 -8.66 19.00 33.28
C THR A 553 -8.26 18.85 31.82
N PHE A 554 -9.03 18.09 31.04
CA PHE A 554 -8.79 17.95 29.59
C PHE A 554 -9.13 19.27 28.87
N ASP A 555 -10.23 19.88 29.19
CA ASP A 555 -10.71 21.12 28.57
C ASP A 555 -9.69 22.26 28.79
N ASP A 556 -9.17 22.41 30.00
CA ASP A 556 -8.12 23.39 30.31
C ASP A 556 -6.82 23.10 29.56
N TRP A 557 -6.41 21.82 29.51
CA TRP A 557 -5.26 21.40 28.73
C TRP A 557 -5.45 21.67 27.24
N PHE A 558 -6.60 21.28 26.67
CA PHE A 558 -6.89 21.47 25.24
C PHE A 558 -6.96 22.94 24.85
N ARG A 559 -7.57 23.78 25.70
CA ARG A 559 -7.56 25.27 25.56
C ARG A 559 -6.13 25.78 25.40
N GLY A 560 -5.23 25.33 26.26
CA GLY A 560 -3.81 25.68 26.15
C GLY A 560 -3.18 25.26 24.83
N GLN A 561 -3.56 24.09 24.29
CA GLN A 561 -3.05 23.62 23.00
C GLN A 561 -3.57 24.46 21.81
N VAL A 562 -4.85 24.86 21.85
CA VAL A 562 -5.44 25.79 20.88
C VAL A 562 -4.71 27.13 20.92
N GLY A 563 -4.47 27.68 22.11
CA GLY A 563 -3.72 28.91 22.30
C GLY A 563 -2.30 28.84 21.72
N VAL A 564 -1.56 27.76 21.98
CA VAL A 564 -0.20 27.57 21.43
C VAL A 564 -0.22 27.48 19.90
N MET A 565 -1.19 26.81 19.30
CA MET A 565 -1.31 26.75 17.83
C MET A 565 -1.69 28.13 17.28
N ALA A 566 -2.63 28.80 17.91
CA ALA A 566 -3.03 30.16 17.51
C ALA A 566 -1.83 31.14 17.54
N ASP A 567 -1.02 31.10 18.61
CA ASP A 567 0.22 31.89 18.70
C ASP A 567 1.25 31.51 17.63
N THR A 568 1.30 30.22 17.23
CA THR A 568 2.22 29.73 16.21
C THR A 568 1.86 30.27 14.83
N VAL A 569 0.56 30.36 14.50
CA VAL A 569 0.09 30.80 13.18
C VAL A 569 -0.16 32.31 13.09
N ALA A 570 -0.11 33.01 14.20
CA ALA A 570 -0.35 34.46 14.24
C ALA A 570 0.81 35.22 13.59
N VAL A 571 0.59 35.76 12.39
CA VAL A 571 1.49 36.68 11.69
C VAL A 571 0.81 38.02 11.51
N GLU A 572 1.53 39.10 11.75
CA GLU A 572 0.99 40.43 11.60
C GLU A 572 0.49 40.68 10.17
N GLY A 573 -0.80 41.02 10.06
CA GLY A 573 -1.46 41.30 8.77
C GLY A 573 -1.96 40.08 8.03
N VAL A 574 -1.68 38.83 8.47
CA VAL A 574 -2.17 37.59 7.86
C VAL A 574 -3.40 37.09 8.63
N PRO A 575 -4.58 37.03 8.00
CA PRO A 575 -5.78 36.53 8.66
C PRO A 575 -5.72 34.99 8.80
N VAL A 576 -6.31 34.50 9.90
CA VAL A 576 -6.43 33.07 10.18
C VAL A 576 -7.89 32.68 10.18
N LEU A 577 -8.25 31.73 9.33
CA LEU A 577 -9.57 31.13 9.30
C LEU A 577 -9.48 29.73 9.96
N TRP A 578 -10.19 29.55 11.07
CA TRP A 578 -10.20 28.28 11.79
C TRP A 578 -11.53 27.57 11.57
N ASP A 579 -11.50 26.38 11.01
CA ASP A 579 -12.71 25.62 10.74
C ASP A 579 -13.30 25.01 12.01
N SER A 580 -14.63 25.08 12.17
CA SER A 580 -15.31 24.29 13.19
C SER A 580 -15.37 22.82 12.79
N ALA A 581 -15.01 21.93 13.71
CA ALA A 581 -15.14 20.51 13.48
C ALA A 581 -16.61 20.11 13.26
N ALA A 582 -16.87 19.29 12.26
CA ALA A 582 -18.16 18.65 12.07
C ALA A 582 -18.30 17.41 12.94
N HIS A 583 -19.54 17.04 13.34
CA HIS A 583 -19.75 15.81 14.07
C HIS A 583 -19.23 14.60 13.30
N VAL A 584 -18.73 13.63 14.03
CA VAL A 584 -18.12 12.40 13.48
C VAL A 584 -19.08 11.24 13.65
N ARG A 585 -19.23 10.44 12.61
CA ARG A 585 -20.00 9.20 12.62
C ARG A 585 -19.18 8.05 11.99
N ALA A 586 -17.90 8.06 12.22
CA ALA A 586 -16.96 7.17 11.54
C ALA A 586 -17.36 5.69 11.70
N HIS A 587 -17.65 5.04 10.56
CA HIS A 587 -17.96 3.60 10.47
C HIS A 587 -19.05 3.08 11.41
N ARG A 588 -19.93 3.94 11.93
CA ARG A 588 -20.98 3.57 12.88
C ARG A 588 -21.97 2.59 12.29
N ASP A 589 -22.26 2.70 11.01
CA ASP A 589 -23.24 1.88 10.31
C ASP A 589 -22.63 0.60 9.71
N ASP A 590 -21.33 0.37 9.91
CA ASP A 590 -20.61 -0.80 9.38
C ASP A 590 -20.79 -2.00 10.33
N PRO A 591 -21.60 -3.05 9.98
CA PRO A 591 -21.91 -4.13 10.88
C PRO A 591 -20.66 -4.91 11.32
N GLY A 592 -20.35 -4.86 12.62
CA GLY A 592 -19.17 -5.51 13.21
C GLY A 592 -17.90 -4.64 13.23
N SER A 593 -17.99 -3.39 12.80
CA SER A 593 -16.93 -2.42 13.01
C SER A 593 -16.76 -2.14 14.52
N ARG A 594 -15.52 -2.17 14.99
CA ARG A 594 -15.19 -1.74 16.37
C ARG A 594 -15.41 -0.23 16.59
N TRP A 595 -15.65 0.53 15.51
CA TRP A 595 -16.02 1.94 15.54
C TRP A 595 -17.50 2.18 15.93
N GLN A 596 -18.34 1.15 15.99
CA GLN A 596 -19.76 1.30 16.37
C GLN A 596 -19.97 1.80 17.79
N SER A 597 -19.07 1.45 18.71
CA SER A 597 -19.07 1.89 20.12
C SER A 597 -18.06 2.96 20.42
N PHE A 598 -17.69 3.76 19.43
CA PHE A 598 -16.63 4.75 19.53
C PHE A 598 -17.14 5.99 20.25
N ASP A 599 -16.70 6.21 21.49
CA ASP A 599 -17.08 7.36 22.30
C ASP A 599 -16.67 8.69 21.66
N ASP A 600 -15.67 8.67 20.77
CA ASP A 600 -15.22 9.84 20.01
C ASP A 600 -16.24 10.28 18.94
N ASN A 601 -17.23 9.43 18.62
CA ASN A 601 -18.40 9.79 17.81
C ASN A 601 -19.50 10.54 18.65
N ASP A 602 -19.21 10.89 19.90
CA ASP A 602 -20.14 11.63 20.74
C ASP A 602 -20.23 13.10 20.24
N PRO A 603 -21.41 13.55 19.76
CA PRO A 603 -21.56 14.93 19.30
C PRO A 603 -21.24 15.97 20.39
N GLN A 604 -21.44 15.65 21.67
CA GLN A 604 -21.15 16.56 22.77
C GLN A 604 -19.66 16.86 22.89
N ARG A 605 -18.79 15.89 22.56
CA ARG A 605 -17.34 16.13 22.52
C ARG A 605 -16.96 17.11 21.40
N VAL A 606 -17.57 16.95 20.21
CA VAL A 606 -17.33 17.87 19.08
C VAL A 606 -17.85 19.26 19.38
N ASP A 607 -19.06 19.37 19.94
CA ASP A 607 -19.62 20.66 20.36
C ASP A 607 -18.70 21.33 21.39
N ARG A 608 -18.21 20.58 22.38
CA ARG A 608 -17.29 21.10 23.40
C ARG A 608 -15.94 21.53 22.83
N LEU A 609 -15.39 20.78 21.86
CA LEU A 609 -14.18 21.17 21.13
C LEU A 609 -14.39 22.53 20.45
N ASN A 610 -15.49 22.67 19.70
CA ASN A 610 -15.81 23.89 18.98
C ASN A 610 -16.03 25.09 19.93
N GLU A 611 -16.68 24.87 21.09
CA GLU A 611 -16.83 25.92 22.14
C GLU A 611 -15.44 26.36 22.65
N ILE A 612 -14.55 25.45 22.98
CA ILE A 612 -13.21 25.79 23.51
C ILE A 612 -12.42 26.57 22.46
N VAL A 613 -12.47 26.14 21.19
CA VAL A 613 -11.80 26.84 20.08
C VAL A 613 -12.37 28.24 19.92
N ALA A 614 -13.70 28.38 19.89
CA ALA A 614 -14.34 29.68 19.75
C ALA A 614 -14.02 30.64 20.90
N ASP A 615 -14.03 30.13 22.15
CA ASP A 615 -13.73 30.92 23.35
C ASP A 615 -12.25 31.36 23.36
N GLU A 616 -11.32 30.49 22.99
CA GLU A 616 -9.89 30.79 23.00
C GLU A 616 -9.50 31.76 21.87
N LEU A 617 -10.19 31.71 20.75
CA LEU A 617 -9.93 32.60 19.62
C LEU A 617 -10.72 33.91 19.74
N ALA A 618 -11.70 34.00 20.64
CA ALA A 618 -12.50 35.22 20.84
C ALA A 618 -11.62 36.41 21.23
N GLY A 619 -11.70 37.47 20.43
CA GLY A 619 -10.94 38.70 20.65
C GLY A 619 -9.48 38.67 20.20
N ARG A 620 -8.98 37.56 19.61
CA ARG A 620 -7.65 37.51 18.96
C ARG A 620 -7.74 38.25 17.62
N PRO A 621 -6.93 39.29 17.39
CA PRO A 621 -6.94 40.00 16.11
C PRO A 621 -6.60 39.12 14.93
N GLY A 622 -7.36 39.21 13.84
CA GLY A 622 -7.12 38.46 12.62
C GLY A 622 -7.66 37.03 12.61
N PHE A 623 -8.21 36.52 13.73
CA PHE A 623 -8.82 35.19 13.76
C PHE A 623 -10.31 35.22 13.47
N GLN A 624 -10.80 34.31 12.66
CA GLN A 624 -12.19 34.07 12.34
C GLN A 624 -12.51 32.58 12.37
N ILE A 625 -13.76 32.24 12.72
CA ILE A 625 -14.23 30.85 12.67
C ILE A 625 -15.06 30.64 11.41
N ALA A 626 -14.73 29.67 10.61
CA ALA A 626 -15.55 29.15 9.53
C ALA A 626 -16.40 27.99 10.08
N ASP A 627 -17.72 28.20 10.18
CA ASP A 627 -18.68 27.24 10.74
C ASP A 627 -19.01 26.12 9.72
N VAL A 628 -18.01 25.29 9.35
CA VAL A 628 -18.17 24.16 8.42
C VAL A 628 -19.16 23.14 8.98
N GLY A 629 -19.04 22.79 10.25
CA GLY A 629 -19.98 21.87 10.90
C GLY A 629 -21.42 22.36 10.83
N GLY A 630 -21.67 23.63 11.16
CA GLY A 630 -23.00 24.22 11.05
C GLY A 630 -23.48 24.34 9.61
N TRP A 631 -22.60 24.64 8.67
CA TRP A 631 -22.95 24.65 7.25
C TRP A 631 -23.38 23.27 6.76
N LEU A 632 -22.66 22.20 7.09
CA LEU A 632 -23.02 20.82 6.75
C LEU A 632 -24.40 20.44 7.34
N ARG A 633 -24.67 20.77 8.61
CA ARG A 633 -25.96 20.49 9.25
C ARG A 633 -27.14 21.15 8.55
N ARG A 634 -26.94 22.32 7.93
CA ARG A 634 -27.98 23.08 7.20
C ARG A 634 -28.23 22.60 5.78
N ARG A 635 -27.40 21.67 5.25
CA ARG A 635 -27.57 21.14 3.89
C ARG A 635 -28.71 20.12 3.83
N PRO A 636 -29.37 19.99 2.66
CA PRO A 636 -30.20 18.82 2.37
C PRO A 636 -29.36 17.53 2.56
N GLY A 637 -29.85 16.56 3.31
CA GLY A 637 -29.10 15.35 3.68
C GLY A 637 -28.33 15.48 5.01
N GLY A 638 -28.05 16.70 5.47
CA GLY A 638 -27.35 16.97 6.73
C GLY A 638 -25.85 16.67 6.67
N GLU A 639 -25.20 16.68 7.83
CA GLU A 639 -23.75 16.50 7.94
C GLU A 639 -23.26 15.06 7.70
N PHE A 640 -24.16 14.08 7.68
CA PHE A 640 -23.87 12.68 7.41
C PHE A 640 -24.39 12.21 6.05
N ASP A 641 -24.59 13.15 5.14
CA ASP A 641 -24.90 12.85 3.75
C ASP A 641 -23.76 12.00 3.14
N PRO A 642 -24.03 10.77 2.72
CA PRO A 642 -22.97 9.89 2.20
C PRO A 642 -22.37 10.40 0.90
N ASP A 643 -23.07 11.25 0.14
CA ASP A 643 -22.53 11.90 -1.05
C ASP A 643 -21.45 12.93 -0.69
N LEU A 644 -21.51 13.49 0.53
CA LEU A 644 -20.54 14.45 1.02
C LEU A 644 -19.45 13.81 1.91
N ARG A 645 -19.85 12.85 2.77
CA ARG A 645 -18.98 12.22 3.79
C ARG A 645 -19.32 10.75 3.94
N GLU A 646 -18.84 9.92 3.00
CA GLU A 646 -19.19 8.50 2.90
C GLU A 646 -18.92 7.69 4.18
N ASP A 647 -17.78 7.96 4.82
CA ASP A 647 -17.40 7.30 6.08
C ASP A 647 -17.87 8.05 7.33
N GLY A 648 -18.61 9.15 7.16
CA GLY A 648 -19.10 10.01 8.24
C GLY A 648 -18.04 10.92 8.88
N MET A 649 -16.84 10.99 8.30
CA MET A 649 -15.73 11.86 8.75
C MET A 649 -15.10 12.62 7.58
N HIS A 650 -14.59 11.90 6.57
CA HIS A 650 -13.82 12.44 5.47
C HIS A 650 -14.71 12.87 4.31
N TYR A 651 -14.34 13.95 3.62
CA TYR A 651 -15.07 14.39 2.44
C TYR A 651 -14.84 13.48 1.25
N THR A 652 -15.91 13.18 0.53
CA THR A 652 -15.85 12.61 -0.83
C THR A 652 -15.33 13.69 -1.80
N PHE A 653 -15.09 13.35 -3.05
CA PHE A 653 -14.75 14.37 -4.06
C PHE A 653 -15.86 15.42 -4.21
N ASP A 654 -17.12 14.99 -4.31
CA ASP A 654 -18.28 15.91 -4.39
C ASP A 654 -18.42 16.72 -3.09
N GLY A 655 -18.12 16.10 -1.95
CA GLY A 655 -18.09 16.77 -0.65
C GLY A 655 -16.99 17.82 -0.57
N SER A 656 -15.80 17.51 -1.07
CA SER A 656 -14.66 18.43 -1.14
C SER A 656 -14.96 19.63 -2.02
N ASP A 657 -15.52 19.42 -3.21
CA ASP A 657 -15.92 20.49 -4.13
C ASP A 657 -17.01 21.37 -3.51
N ALA A 658 -17.99 20.74 -2.85
CA ALA A 658 -19.05 21.49 -2.16
C ALA A 658 -18.51 22.33 -0.99
N VAL A 659 -17.55 21.80 -0.21
CA VAL A 659 -16.89 22.55 0.86
C VAL A 659 -16.04 23.67 0.28
N ALA A 660 -15.27 23.43 -0.77
CA ALA A 660 -14.46 24.47 -1.42
C ALA A 660 -15.33 25.61 -1.96
N ALA A 661 -16.43 25.29 -2.63
CA ALA A 661 -17.36 26.28 -3.14
C ALA A 661 -17.97 27.18 -2.03
N TRP A 662 -18.04 26.67 -0.81
CA TRP A 662 -18.50 27.44 0.36
C TRP A 662 -17.35 28.15 1.09
N LEU A 663 -16.20 27.53 1.24
CA LEU A 663 -15.08 28.01 2.06
C LEU A 663 -14.22 29.05 1.32
N VAL A 664 -13.94 28.86 0.02
CA VAL A 664 -13.05 29.74 -0.74
C VAL A 664 -13.56 31.19 -0.76
N PRO A 665 -14.85 31.48 -1.00
CA PRO A 665 -15.36 32.87 -0.88
C PRO A 665 -15.11 33.49 0.50
N GLN A 666 -15.13 32.70 1.58
CA GLN A 666 -14.85 33.20 2.93
C GLN A 666 -13.36 33.46 3.15
N ILE A 667 -12.48 32.62 2.61
CA ILE A 667 -11.01 32.84 2.61
C ILE A 667 -10.72 34.19 1.91
N LEU A 668 -11.27 34.37 0.71
CA LEU A 668 -11.05 35.58 -0.09
C LEU A 668 -11.62 36.85 0.56
N ASP A 669 -12.83 36.76 1.16
CA ASP A 669 -13.42 37.86 1.91
C ASP A 669 -12.61 38.23 3.16
N THR A 670 -12.04 37.21 3.82
CA THR A 670 -11.16 37.40 4.97
C THR A 670 -9.84 38.09 4.58
N ILE A 671 -9.24 37.70 3.43
CA ILE A 671 -8.09 38.41 2.87
C ILE A 671 -8.42 39.87 2.54
N ALA A 672 -9.56 40.12 1.88
CA ALA A 672 -9.98 41.46 1.49
C ALA A 672 -10.19 42.40 2.68
N ARG A 673 -10.61 41.89 3.82
CA ARG A 673 -10.84 42.67 5.07
C ARG A 673 -9.59 42.84 5.91
N SER A 674 -8.53 42.11 5.61
CA SER A 674 -7.27 42.23 6.33
C SER A 674 -6.63 43.61 6.17
N PRO A 675 -5.93 44.14 7.19
CA PRO A 675 -5.15 45.36 7.07
C PRO A 675 -4.12 45.34 5.95
N ALA A 676 -3.66 44.19 5.55
CA ALA A 676 -2.75 44.00 4.42
C ALA A 676 -3.48 44.12 3.05
N GLY A 677 -4.81 43.91 3.00
CA GLY A 677 -5.65 44.05 1.81
C GLY A 677 -6.20 45.47 1.61
N GLN A 678 -6.11 46.32 2.61
CA GLN A 678 -6.47 47.75 2.56
C GLN A 678 -5.23 48.63 2.35
#